data_ebe5725a3c851ddfc75cb16e37612590
#
_entry.id   ebe5725a3c851ddfc75cb16e37612590
#
_cell.length_a   1.000
_cell.length_b   1.000
_cell.length_c   1.000
_cell.angle_alpha   90.00
_cell.angle_beta   90.00
_cell.angle_gamma   90.00
#
_symmetry.space_group_name_H-M   'P 1'
#
loop_
_entity.id
_entity.type
_entity.pdbx_description
1 polymer ?
#
loop_
_entity_poly.entity_id
_entity_poly.type
_entity_poly.pdbx_seq_one_letter_code
_entity_poly.pdbx_strand_id
1 'polypeptide(L)'
;MLASLAKSLFGSANDRYVAKLGKIVETINAFEPTISAMTDDELRGQTGLFRQRLADGAKLDDLLPEAFATVREAASRTLGQRHYDVQMIGGIALHRGEIAEMRTGEGKTLVATLATYLNALPGKGVHVVTVNDYLAKRDAEWMGQVYRFLGLSVGVIVPNLSDVERRAAYQADITYATNNELGFDYLRDNMKFSREQMVQRPFNHAIVDEVDSILIDEARTPLIISGPTDDKSELYMGVDAIVKQFEEPDYEKDEKQKSIVLTEDGTEKAERMLEAAGLLEGTNLYDIANTQVVHHLNQALKANKMFKRDIDYIVKDGKVVIIDEFTGRMMDGRRWSDGLHQAVEAKEGVQIEPENQTLASITFQNYFRMYPKLSGMTGTAATEAPEFFDIYRMNVVTIPTNVPVQRIDEDDEFYKNITDKFAAIAKEIKARQEKGQPVLVGTVSIEKSEMLSEYLEQEGIRHSVLNARFHESEAHIVAQAGRLGAVTIATNMAGRGTDIKLGGNLEFRMEDELKDMPEGPERDALLARMKAEIEAERQQVLAAGGLFVLGTERHESRRIDNQLRGRSGRQGDPGLSRFYLSLDDDLLRIFGPQTAFARLMNKNLEDGEAIVSPWISKAIETAQKKVEARNYDIRKQVVEFDDVMNDQRKVIYEQRAEIMDADNVSDVVEDFRAETIRGLVFASCPEATYPEQWDIERLKESLEEVLDLQPPVESWLQEDAVDQDMLVERIQLMSDERMAAKTEGVEPDRWIQVEKNVLIQNLDHHWKEHLATLDALRQVIHLRSYAQKKPIDEYKQEAFMLFERLLIAIREDVTRMLMRVQVQFEEPVPMPAGFALPEFVTHHIDPLSGDDNSADFDAGGALLSNLPPMQVVRPEMPESADGETVVAPASRNAPCPCGSGRKYKHCHGQAG
;
A
#
# COMPACT_ATOMS: atom_id res chain seq x y z
N MET A 1 -29.89 -32.66 2.53
CA MET A 1 -30.15 -33.56 3.63
C MET A 1 -28.98 -34.53 3.90
N LEU A 2 -28.53 -35.36 2.97
CA LEU A 2 -27.40 -36.29 3.24
C LEU A 2 -26.10 -35.57 3.63
N ALA A 3 -25.76 -34.45 2.99
CA ALA A 3 -24.59 -33.68 3.36
C ALA A 3 -24.67 -33.00 4.74
N SER A 4 -25.87 -32.57 5.17
CA SER A 4 -26.09 -32.01 6.50
C SER A 4 -26.05 -33.08 7.60
N LEU A 5 -26.54 -34.30 7.32
CA LEU A 5 -26.45 -35.46 8.21
C LEU A 5 -24.99 -35.96 8.35
N ALA A 6 -24.25 -36.01 7.25
CA ALA A 6 -22.81 -36.32 7.27
C ALA A 6 -22.00 -35.28 8.07
N LYS A 7 -22.30 -34.00 7.91
CA LYS A 7 -21.68 -32.92 8.68
C LYS A 7 -22.01 -33.00 10.18
N SER A 8 -23.21 -33.39 10.52
CA SER A 8 -23.64 -33.61 11.93
C SER A 8 -22.96 -34.82 12.59
N LEU A 9 -22.65 -35.86 11.83
CA LEU A 9 -22.06 -37.11 12.34
C LEU A 9 -20.52 -37.10 12.34
N PHE A 10 -19.89 -36.44 11.35
CA PHE A 10 -18.45 -36.51 11.13
C PHE A 10 -17.74 -35.15 11.25
N GLY A 11 -18.44 -34.06 11.59
CA GLY A 11 -17.92 -32.71 11.61
C GLY A 11 -17.59 -32.18 10.22
N SER A 12 -17.25 -30.88 10.12
CA SER A 12 -16.74 -30.25 8.91
C SER A 12 -15.28 -30.68 8.59
N ALA A 13 -14.79 -30.39 7.42
CA ALA A 13 -13.35 -30.56 7.10
C ALA A 13 -12.46 -29.78 8.07
N ASN A 14 -12.88 -28.58 8.44
CA ASN A 14 -12.20 -27.74 9.43
C ASN A 14 -12.18 -28.40 10.81
N ASP A 15 -13.31 -28.96 11.28
CA ASP A 15 -13.36 -29.59 12.61
C ASP A 15 -12.39 -30.78 12.72
N ARG A 16 -12.31 -31.59 11.66
CA ARG A 16 -11.34 -32.68 11.58
C ARG A 16 -9.88 -32.21 11.54
N TYR A 17 -9.64 -31.11 10.84
CA TYR A 17 -8.30 -30.50 10.78
C TYR A 17 -7.90 -29.94 12.14
N VAL A 18 -8.77 -29.17 12.80
CA VAL A 18 -8.57 -28.63 14.14
C VAL A 18 -8.33 -29.75 15.15
N ALA A 19 -9.10 -30.84 15.09
CA ALA A 19 -8.88 -32.02 15.93
C ALA A 19 -7.51 -32.66 15.70
N LYS A 20 -7.00 -32.67 14.47
CA LYS A 20 -5.64 -33.11 14.15
C LYS A 20 -4.57 -32.20 14.78
N LEU A 21 -4.79 -30.89 14.74
CA LEU A 21 -3.89 -29.94 15.41
C LEU A 21 -3.94 -30.08 16.93
N GLY A 22 -5.09 -30.40 17.50
CA GLY A 22 -5.25 -30.66 18.93
C GLY A 22 -4.32 -31.77 19.47
N LYS A 23 -3.98 -32.79 18.67
CA LYS A 23 -2.99 -33.79 19.04
C LYS A 23 -1.58 -33.23 19.20
N ILE A 24 -1.22 -32.22 18.41
CA ILE A 24 0.07 -31.53 18.55
C ILE A 24 0.07 -30.71 19.85
N VAL A 25 -1.08 -30.08 20.17
CA VAL A 25 -1.26 -29.35 21.43
C VAL A 25 -1.10 -30.29 22.65
N GLU A 26 -1.59 -31.53 22.59
CA GLU A 26 -1.33 -32.51 23.64
C GLU A 26 0.18 -32.76 23.84
N THR A 27 0.94 -32.81 22.76
CA THR A 27 2.41 -32.92 22.82
C THR A 27 3.05 -31.69 23.44
N ILE A 28 2.57 -30.48 23.08
CA ILE A 28 3.05 -29.21 23.69
C ILE A 28 2.79 -29.21 25.19
N ASN A 29 1.59 -29.61 25.59
CA ASN A 29 1.19 -29.69 27.00
C ASN A 29 2.07 -30.68 27.79
N ALA A 30 2.56 -31.76 27.14
CA ALA A 30 3.44 -32.73 27.80
C ALA A 30 4.82 -32.12 28.16
N PHE A 31 5.30 -31.08 27.44
CA PHE A 31 6.53 -30.36 27.77
C PHE A 31 6.35 -29.34 28.90
N GLU A 32 5.13 -28.88 29.17
CA GLU A 32 4.88 -27.78 30.10
C GLU A 32 5.46 -28.02 31.51
N PRO A 33 5.30 -29.21 32.14
CA PRO A 33 5.87 -29.44 33.47
C PRO A 33 7.41 -29.32 33.51
N THR A 34 8.07 -29.71 32.43
CA THR A 34 9.53 -29.64 32.33
C THR A 34 9.99 -28.21 32.16
N ILE A 35 9.33 -27.47 31.28
CA ILE A 35 9.67 -26.08 30.93
C ILE A 35 9.34 -25.14 32.10
N SER A 36 8.21 -25.32 32.79
CA SER A 36 7.82 -24.51 33.95
C SER A 36 8.73 -24.68 35.17
N ALA A 37 9.42 -25.84 35.29
CA ALA A 37 10.39 -26.08 36.33
C ALA A 37 11.77 -25.40 36.07
N MET A 38 12.03 -24.90 34.90
CA MET A 38 13.28 -24.24 34.52
C MET A 38 13.41 -22.87 35.20
N THR A 39 14.64 -22.52 35.57
CA THR A 39 15.00 -21.16 35.97
C THR A 39 14.91 -20.19 34.77
N ASP A 40 14.90 -18.90 35.01
CA ASP A 40 14.86 -17.89 33.96
C ASP A 40 16.06 -18.00 32.99
N ASP A 41 17.25 -18.32 33.55
CA ASP A 41 18.47 -18.47 32.72
C ASP A 41 18.43 -19.74 31.87
N GLU A 42 17.89 -20.86 32.38
CA GLU A 42 17.67 -22.07 31.61
C GLU A 42 16.64 -21.87 30.52
N LEU A 43 15.55 -21.14 30.81
CA LEU A 43 14.50 -20.83 29.85
C LEU A 43 15.03 -19.92 28.73
N ARG A 44 15.82 -18.89 29.03
CA ARG A 44 16.54 -18.06 28.05
C ARG A 44 17.51 -18.90 27.20
N GLY A 45 18.18 -19.86 27.83
CA GLY A 45 19.12 -20.76 27.16
C GLY A 45 18.48 -21.66 26.09
N GLN A 46 17.16 -21.89 26.15
CA GLN A 46 16.45 -22.73 25.16
C GLN A 46 16.61 -22.21 23.73
N THR A 47 16.60 -20.90 23.51
CA THR A 47 16.83 -20.31 22.17
C THR A 47 18.17 -20.74 21.58
N GLY A 48 19.22 -20.75 22.39
CA GLY A 48 20.55 -21.23 21.95
C GLY A 48 20.54 -22.71 21.58
N LEU A 49 19.87 -23.53 22.39
CA LEU A 49 19.73 -24.97 22.13
C LEU A 49 18.93 -25.24 20.84
N PHE A 50 17.86 -24.52 20.62
CA PHE A 50 17.07 -24.68 19.39
C PHE A 50 17.85 -24.26 18.15
N ARG A 51 18.59 -23.15 18.20
CA ARG A 51 19.49 -22.72 17.11
C ARG A 51 20.58 -23.74 16.83
N GLN A 52 21.14 -24.34 17.87
CA GLN A 52 22.12 -25.45 17.72
C GLN A 52 21.48 -26.65 17.00
N ARG A 53 20.32 -27.12 17.46
CA ARG A 53 19.62 -28.25 16.83
C ARG A 53 19.26 -27.98 15.37
N LEU A 54 18.90 -26.73 15.01
CA LEU A 54 18.69 -26.33 13.61
C LEU A 54 19.99 -26.39 12.80
N ALA A 55 21.11 -25.96 13.37
CA ALA A 55 22.43 -26.08 12.75
C ALA A 55 22.85 -27.56 12.55
N ASP A 56 22.44 -28.42 13.46
CA ASP A 56 22.65 -29.86 13.39
C ASP A 56 21.70 -30.60 12.42
N GLY A 57 20.79 -29.84 11.74
CA GLY A 57 19.92 -30.36 10.69
C GLY A 57 18.47 -30.71 11.13
N ALA A 58 18.03 -30.37 12.35
CA ALA A 58 16.64 -30.51 12.76
C ALA A 58 15.73 -29.54 11.96
N LYS A 59 14.48 -29.91 11.76
CA LYS A 59 13.48 -29.05 11.10
C LYS A 59 12.74 -28.23 12.15
N LEU A 60 12.19 -27.07 11.74
CA LEU A 60 11.35 -26.25 12.61
C LEU A 60 10.14 -27.00 13.17
N ASP A 61 9.51 -27.88 12.37
CA ASP A 61 8.40 -28.71 12.80
C ASP A 61 8.76 -29.66 13.96
N ASP A 62 10.01 -30.15 14.01
CA ASP A 62 10.51 -31.00 15.07
C ASP A 62 10.69 -30.27 16.39
N LEU A 63 10.97 -28.95 16.30
CA LEU A 63 11.16 -28.06 17.46
C LEU A 63 9.84 -27.46 17.97
N LEU A 64 8.80 -27.46 17.14
CA LEU A 64 7.54 -26.74 17.39
C LEU A 64 6.96 -27.03 18.79
N PRO A 65 6.79 -28.30 19.25
CA PRO A 65 6.14 -28.54 20.53
C PRO A 65 6.92 -27.94 21.72
N GLU A 66 8.23 -28.11 21.73
CA GLU A 66 9.10 -27.62 22.79
C GLU A 66 9.26 -26.10 22.75
N ALA A 67 9.38 -25.51 21.56
CA ALA A 67 9.46 -24.07 21.37
C ALA A 67 8.16 -23.36 21.78
N PHE A 68 7.00 -23.92 21.46
CA PHE A 68 5.72 -23.36 21.85
C PHE A 68 5.49 -23.44 23.36
N ALA A 69 5.90 -24.54 24.01
CA ALA A 69 5.89 -24.64 25.47
C ALA A 69 6.81 -23.60 26.12
N THR A 70 7.98 -23.33 25.52
CA THR A 70 8.94 -22.30 25.97
C THR A 70 8.33 -20.89 25.88
N VAL A 71 7.68 -20.56 24.76
CA VAL A 71 7.00 -19.25 24.59
C VAL A 71 5.84 -19.11 25.56
N ARG A 72 5.05 -20.17 25.79
CA ARG A 72 3.93 -20.18 26.74
C ARG A 72 4.41 -19.80 28.15
N GLU A 73 5.48 -20.42 28.61
CA GLU A 73 6.08 -20.15 29.92
C GLU A 73 6.68 -18.75 30.00
N ALA A 74 7.41 -18.34 28.95
CA ALA A 74 7.96 -16.98 28.88
C ALA A 74 6.87 -15.90 28.93
N ALA A 75 5.75 -16.09 28.21
CA ALA A 75 4.60 -15.17 28.26
C ALA A 75 3.92 -15.17 29.63
N SER A 76 3.83 -16.31 30.30
CA SER A 76 3.30 -16.40 31.65
C SER A 76 4.17 -15.62 32.66
N ARG A 77 5.51 -15.71 32.55
CA ARG A 77 6.44 -15.02 33.46
C ARG A 77 6.53 -13.52 33.17
N THR A 78 6.54 -13.10 31.90
CA THR A 78 6.76 -11.70 31.51
C THR A 78 5.48 -10.88 31.50
N LEU A 79 4.39 -11.45 30.95
CA LEU A 79 3.11 -10.75 30.74
C LEU A 79 2.03 -11.17 31.74
N GLY A 80 2.26 -12.24 32.53
CA GLY A 80 1.22 -12.86 33.35
C GLY A 80 0.13 -13.55 32.51
N GLN A 81 0.38 -13.84 31.25
CA GLN A 81 -0.59 -14.41 30.30
C GLN A 81 -0.12 -15.78 29.78
N ARG A 82 -0.83 -16.82 30.19
CA ARG A 82 -0.58 -18.18 29.68
C ARG A 82 -1.47 -18.43 28.47
N HIS A 83 -0.91 -18.88 27.36
CA HIS A 83 -1.67 -19.26 26.17
C HIS A 83 -2.64 -20.41 26.44
N TYR A 84 -3.87 -20.28 25.94
CA TYR A 84 -4.88 -21.35 25.94
C TYR A 84 -4.57 -22.38 24.85
N ASP A 85 -5.14 -23.59 24.99
CA ASP A 85 -4.94 -24.64 24.02
C ASP A 85 -5.46 -24.27 22.61
N VAL A 86 -6.58 -23.55 22.53
CA VAL A 86 -7.08 -23.01 21.25
C VAL A 86 -6.12 -21.99 20.62
N GLN A 87 -5.42 -21.23 21.44
CA GLN A 87 -4.39 -20.29 20.96
C GLN A 87 -3.15 -21.04 20.42
N MET A 88 -2.80 -22.19 20.99
CA MET A 88 -1.75 -23.05 20.43
C MET A 88 -2.13 -23.54 19.04
N ILE A 89 -3.40 -23.92 18.81
CA ILE A 89 -3.90 -24.28 17.47
C ILE A 89 -3.70 -23.12 16.50
N GLY A 90 -3.99 -21.89 16.93
CA GLY A 90 -3.75 -20.69 16.13
C GLY A 90 -2.28 -20.49 15.76
N GLY A 91 -1.39 -20.62 16.72
CA GLY A 91 0.05 -20.57 16.50
C GLY A 91 0.56 -21.61 15.51
N ILE A 92 0.02 -22.85 15.57
CA ILE A 92 0.37 -23.93 14.63
C ILE A 92 -0.10 -23.58 13.21
N ALA A 93 -1.33 -23.05 13.06
CA ALA A 93 -1.84 -22.61 11.76
C ALA A 93 -0.96 -21.51 11.17
N LEU A 94 -0.59 -20.49 11.96
CA LEU A 94 0.33 -19.44 11.54
C LEU A 94 1.70 -19.99 11.13
N HIS A 95 2.26 -20.94 11.89
CA HIS A 95 3.52 -21.57 11.51
C HIS A 95 3.42 -22.32 10.17
N ARG A 96 2.27 -22.87 9.82
CA ARG A 96 2.04 -23.60 8.56
C ARG A 96 1.77 -22.71 7.35
N GLY A 97 1.74 -21.41 7.49
CA GLY A 97 1.42 -20.48 6.39
C GLY A 97 -0.08 -20.42 6.11
N GLU A 98 -0.91 -20.59 7.13
CA GLU A 98 -2.37 -20.57 7.04
C GLU A 98 -2.92 -19.31 7.71
N ILE A 99 -4.19 -19.01 7.48
CA ILE A 99 -4.91 -17.93 8.17
C ILE A 99 -5.60 -18.53 9.40
N ALA A 100 -5.20 -18.06 10.57
CA ALA A 100 -5.85 -18.38 11.84
C ALA A 100 -7.07 -17.45 12.02
N GLU A 101 -8.27 -17.94 11.70
CA GLU A 101 -9.49 -17.20 11.99
C GLU A 101 -9.88 -17.43 13.45
N MET A 102 -9.60 -16.43 14.28
CA MET A 102 -9.92 -16.39 15.70
C MET A 102 -10.79 -15.17 15.98
N ARG A 103 -11.91 -15.35 16.65
CA ARG A 103 -12.82 -14.26 16.97
C ARG A 103 -12.10 -13.11 17.68
N THR A 104 -12.60 -11.90 17.49
CA THR A 104 -12.07 -10.72 18.16
C THR A 104 -12.14 -10.92 19.68
N GLY A 105 -11.07 -10.57 20.41
CA GLY A 105 -10.96 -10.79 21.84
C GLY A 105 -10.36 -12.15 22.25
N GLU A 106 -10.02 -13.04 21.32
CA GLU A 106 -9.38 -14.35 21.62
C GLU A 106 -7.84 -14.24 21.75
N GLY A 107 -7.27 -13.04 21.79
CA GLY A 107 -5.84 -12.81 22.03
C GLY A 107 -4.93 -13.14 20.85
N LYS A 108 -5.33 -12.79 19.63
CA LYS A 108 -4.55 -12.99 18.39
C LYS A 108 -3.11 -12.48 18.49
N THR A 109 -2.92 -11.29 19.06
CA THR A 109 -1.58 -10.67 19.24
C THR A 109 -0.65 -11.57 20.05
N LEU A 110 -1.18 -12.20 21.11
CA LEU A 110 -0.42 -13.16 21.92
C LEU A 110 -0.14 -14.45 21.15
N VAL A 111 -1.11 -14.93 20.34
CA VAL A 111 -0.96 -16.13 19.50
C VAL A 111 0.18 -15.98 18.50
N ALA A 112 0.32 -14.79 17.91
CA ALA A 112 1.39 -14.51 16.94
C ALA A 112 2.78 -14.78 17.53
N THR A 113 2.98 -14.60 18.84
CA THR A 113 4.30 -14.81 19.49
C THR A 113 4.83 -16.23 19.29
N LEU A 114 3.96 -17.22 19.23
CA LEU A 114 4.31 -18.63 19.07
C LEU A 114 5.01 -18.89 17.72
N ALA A 115 4.32 -18.53 16.63
CA ALA A 115 4.84 -18.72 15.28
C ALA A 115 6.02 -17.77 14.98
N THR A 116 5.96 -16.53 15.48
CA THR A 116 7.02 -15.54 15.31
C THR A 116 8.33 -16.04 15.92
N TYR A 117 8.30 -16.49 17.18
CA TYR A 117 9.48 -17.02 17.87
C TYR A 117 10.10 -18.19 17.10
N LEU A 118 9.29 -19.19 16.77
CA LEU A 118 9.77 -20.40 16.10
C LEU A 118 10.43 -20.09 14.74
N ASN A 119 9.80 -19.21 13.96
CA ASN A 119 10.32 -18.86 12.63
C ASN A 119 11.45 -17.81 12.67
N ALA A 120 11.69 -17.15 13.80
CA ALA A 120 12.84 -16.27 14.02
C ALA A 120 14.14 -17.03 14.38
N LEU A 121 14.03 -18.29 14.87
CA LEU A 121 15.17 -19.10 15.28
C LEU A 121 16.27 -19.23 14.21
N PRO A 122 15.96 -19.38 12.91
CA PRO A 122 16.97 -19.44 11.85
C PRO A 122 17.76 -18.15 11.63
N GLY A 123 17.38 -17.03 12.24
CA GLY A 123 18.06 -15.73 12.10
C GLY A 123 17.81 -15.03 10.76
N LYS A 124 16.84 -15.50 9.97
CA LYS A 124 16.47 -14.91 8.66
C LYS A 124 15.51 -13.73 8.74
N GLY A 125 14.96 -13.43 9.92
CA GLY A 125 13.98 -12.39 10.18
C GLY A 125 12.54 -12.83 9.97
N VAL A 126 11.67 -12.31 10.82
CA VAL A 126 10.21 -12.48 10.71
C VAL A 126 9.58 -11.11 10.76
N HIS A 127 8.69 -10.81 9.82
CA HIS A 127 7.93 -9.58 9.79
C HIS A 127 6.54 -9.82 10.39
N VAL A 128 6.15 -9.03 11.39
CA VAL A 128 4.79 -8.97 11.91
C VAL A 128 4.15 -7.69 11.40
N VAL A 129 3.14 -7.86 10.54
CA VAL A 129 2.54 -6.76 9.79
C VAL A 129 1.26 -6.31 10.46
N THR A 130 1.13 -5.02 10.69
CA THR A 130 -0.04 -4.38 11.32
C THR A 130 -0.66 -3.34 10.37
N VAL A 131 -1.91 -2.97 10.64
CA VAL A 131 -2.65 -2.00 9.81
C VAL A 131 -2.25 -0.53 10.06
N ASN A 132 -1.59 -0.22 11.17
CA ASN A 132 -1.13 1.13 11.46
C ASN A 132 0.11 1.15 12.38
N ASP A 133 0.76 2.29 12.46
CA ASP A 133 2.00 2.52 13.19
C ASP A 133 1.81 2.46 14.72
N TYR A 134 0.65 2.89 15.23
CA TYR A 134 0.30 2.77 16.65
C TYR A 134 0.34 1.29 17.09
N LEU A 135 -0.33 0.41 16.32
CA LEU A 135 -0.34 -1.03 16.63
C LEU A 135 1.05 -1.63 16.47
N ALA A 136 1.81 -1.22 15.46
CA ALA A 136 3.19 -1.70 15.27
C ALA A 136 4.05 -1.41 16.48
N LYS A 137 4.01 -0.18 17.00
CA LYS A 137 4.75 0.23 18.21
C LYS A 137 4.25 -0.49 19.45
N ARG A 138 2.94 -0.44 19.72
CA ARG A 138 2.31 -1.04 20.89
C ARG A 138 2.62 -2.54 21.01
N ASP A 139 2.40 -3.27 19.90
CA ASP A 139 2.54 -4.73 19.91
C ASP A 139 4.01 -5.15 19.95
N ALA A 140 4.91 -4.37 19.35
CA ALA A 140 6.35 -4.58 19.47
C ALA A 140 6.86 -4.36 20.91
N GLU A 141 6.35 -3.36 21.61
CA GLU A 141 6.70 -3.12 23.00
C GLU A 141 6.13 -4.18 23.93
N TRP A 142 4.86 -4.49 23.76
CA TRP A 142 4.14 -5.44 24.60
C TRP A 142 4.63 -6.88 24.38
N MET A 143 4.56 -7.41 23.17
CA MET A 143 5.03 -8.78 22.86
C MET A 143 6.55 -8.88 22.86
N GLY A 144 7.25 -7.78 22.62
CA GLY A 144 8.70 -7.67 22.70
C GLY A 144 9.29 -8.07 24.06
N GLN A 145 8.52 -7.98 25.14
CA GLN A 145 8.94 -8.45 26.46
C GLN A 145 9.22 -9.97 26.43
N VAL A 146 8.35 -10.75 25.77
CA VAL A 146 8.51 -12.21 25.62
C VAL A 146 9.73 -12.52 24.76
N TYR A 147 9.90 -11.85 23.62
CA TYR A 147 10.99 -12.11 22.70
C TYR A 147 12.36 -11.75 23.31
N ARG A 148 12.46 -10.55 23.93
CA ARG A 148 13.69 -10.10 24.59
C ARG A 148 14.04 -10.98 25.77
N PHE A 149 13.04 -11.46 26.53
CA PHE A 149 13.26 -12.42 27.60
C PHE A 149 13.89 -13.70 27.06
N LEU A 150 13.47 -14.17 25.89
CA LEU A 150 14.03 -15.36 25.22
C LEU A 150 15.29 -15.05 24.37
N GLY A 151 15.82 -13.83 24.44
CA GLY A 151 17.09 -13.47 23.80
C GLY A 151 16.98 -13.13 22.32
N LEU A 152 15.78 -12.78 21.82
CA LEU A 152 15.58 -12.30 20.45
C LEU A 152 15.49 -10.77 20.40
N SER A 153 16.01 -10.18 19.32
CA SER A 153 15.94 -8.76 19.03
C SER A 153 14.62 -8.39 18.33
N VAL A 154 14.11 -7.19 18.65
CA VAL A 154 12.86 -6.67 18.09
C VAL A 154 13.09 -5.27 17.53
N GLY A 155 12.76 -5.08 16.26
CA GLY A 155 12.74 -3.80 15.54
C GLY A 155 11.32 -3.36 15.22
N VAL A 156 11.16 -2.06 14.96
CA VAL A 156 9.88 -1.46 14.56
C VAL A 156 10.13 -0.54 13.38
N ILE A 157 9.34 -0.68 12.32
CA ILE A 157 9.33 0.18 11.15
C ILE A 157 8.06 1.02 11.16
N VAL A 158 8.23 2.31 11.22
CA VAL A 158 7.17 3.32 11.21
C VAL A 158 7.60 4.50 10.33
N PRO A 159 6.68 5.42 9.97
CA PRO A 159 7.03 6.63 9.21
C PRO A 159 8.16 7.44 9.85
N ASN A 160 8.86 8.20 9.04
CA ASN A 160 9.91 9.16 9.45
C ASN A 160 11.18 8.57 10.12
N LEU A 161 11.45 7.27 9.97
CA LEU A 161 12.74 6.69 10.35
C LEU A 161 13.79 6.94 9.26
N SER A 162 15.02 7.23 9.69
CA SER A 162 16.19 7.29 8.79
C SER A 162 16.55 5.90 8.24
N ASP A 163 17.27 5.85 7.11
CA ASP A 163 17.74 4.59 6.52
C ASP A 163 18.59 3.75 7.48
N VAL A 164 19.35 4.40 8.37
CA VAL A 164 20.16 3.71 9.39
C VAL A 164 19.26 3.02 10.42
N GLU A 165 18.24 3.70 10.90
CA GLU A 165 17.27 3.14 11.86
C GLU A 165 16.45 2.03 11.23
N ARG A 166 15.98 2.22 9.96
CA ARG A 166 15.26 1.19 9.20
C ARG A 166 16.12 -0.06 9.03
N ARG A 167 17.38 0.10 8.63
CA ARG A 167 18.31 -1.03 8.48
C ARG A 167 18.51 -1.76 9.80
N ALA A 168 18.70 -1.05 10.90
CA ALA A 168 18.83 -1.65 12.22
C ALA A 168 17.58 -2.45 12.63
N ALA A 169 16.39 -1.91 12.33
CA ALA A 169 15.12 -2.56 12.61
C ALA A 169 14.90 -3.83 11.75
N TYR A 170 15.26 -3.79 10.45
CA TYR A 170 15.20 -4.97 9.59
C TYR A 170 16.26 -6.03 9.95
N GLN A 171 17.38 -5.66 10.54
CA GLN A 171 18.40 -6.62 11.02
C GLN A 171 17.99 -7.34 12.30
N ALA A 172 16.96 -6.89 13.00
CA ALA A 172 16.43 -7.59 14.17
C ALA A 172 15.88 -8.99 13.81
N ASP A 173 15.81 -9.90 14.78
CA ASP A 173 15.20 -11.21 14.57
C ASP A 173 13.73 -11.12 14.20
N ILE A 174 13.05 -10.13 14.76
CA ILE A 174 11.61 -9.85 14.57
C ILE A 174 11.43 -8.37 14.26
N THR A 175 10.69 -8.06 13.21
CA THR A 175 10.39 -6.69 12.81
C THR A 175 8.88 -6.47 12.73
N TYR A 176 8.36 -5.57 13.56
CA TYR A 176 7.00 -5.07 13.46
C TYR A 176 6.96 -3.90 12.49
N ALA A 177 5.99 -3.91 11.59
CA ALA A 177 5.87 -2.85 10.59
C ALA A 177 4.43 -2.71 10.10
N THR A 178 4.10 -1.55 9.53
CA THR A 178 2.87 -1.41 8.75
C THR A 178 3.04 -2.00 7.35
N ASN A 179 1.94 -2.45 6.76
CA ASN A 179 1.92 -2.95 5.39
C ASN A 179 2.48 -1.93 4.38
N ASN A 180 2.11 -0.65 4.54
CA ASN A 180 2.53 0.44 3.67
C ASN A 180 4.05 0.66 3.73
N GLU A 181 4.61 0.80 4.93
CA GLU A 181 6.04 1.03 5.09
C GLU A 181 6.89 -0.11 4.52
N LEU A 182 6.47 -1.35 4.72
CA LEU A 182 7.15 -2.51 4.13
C LEU A 182 7.18 -2.45 2.61
N GLY A 183 6.04 -2.13 2.00
CA GLY A 183 5.95 -2.03 0.54
C GLY A 183 6.70 -0.83 -0.02
N PHE A 184 6.61 0.34 0.64
CA PHE A 184 7.38 1.52 0.24
C PHE A 184 8.89 1.32 0.41
N ASP A 185 9.33 0.66 1.48
CA ASP A 185 10.75 0.34 1.65
C ASP A 185 11.26 -0.60 0.55
N TYR A 186 10.44 -1.57 0.14
CA TYR A 186 10.77 -2.42 -1.01
C TYR A 186 10.95 -1.60 -2.30
N LEU A 187 10.03 -0.68 -2.57
CA LEU A 187 10.14 0.19 -3.75
C LEU A 187 11.34 1.11 -3.65
N ARG A 188 11.58 1.73 -2.49
CA ARG A 188 12.75 2.60 -2.25
C ARG A 188 14.07 1.85 -2.42
N ASP A 189 14.17 0.62 -1.90
CA ASP A 189 15.38 -0.21 -2.04
C ASP A 189 15.71 -0.52 -3.51
N ASN A 190 14.68 -0.75 -4.33
CA ASN A 190 14.88 -0.99 -5.76
C ASN A 190 15.15 0.28 -6.58
N MET A 191 15.22 1.44 -5.94
CA MET A 191 15.66 2.73 -6.54
C MET A 191 17.05 3.16 -6.04
N LYS A 192 17.68 2.42 -5.11
CA LYS A 192 19.02 2.70 -4.57
C LYS A 192 20.11 2.28 -5.56
N PHE A 193 21.23 2.99 -5.58
CA PHE A 193 22.34 2.75 -6.51
C PHE A 193 23.36 1.73 -6.04
N SER A 194 23.34 1.34 -4.77
CA SER A 194 24.22 0.31 -4.22
C SER A 194 23.52 -0.57 -3.20
N ARG A 195 23.97 -1.82 -3.12
CA ARG A 195 23.44 -2.82 -2.17
C ARG A 195 23.55 -2.36 -0.71
N GLU A 196 24.60 -1.64 -0.39
CA GLU A 196 24.86 -1.13 0.96
C GLU A 196 23.82 -0.08 1.41
N GLN A 197 23.18 0.59 0.46
CA GLN A 197 22.13 1.57 0.75
C GLN A 197 20.76 0.92 1.02
N MET A 198 20.53 -0.31 0.59
CA MET A 198 19.30 -1.04 0.82
C MET A 198 19.08 -1.31 2.31
N VAL A 199 17.84 -1.25 2.75
CA VAL A 199 17.48 -1.42 4.16
C VAL A 199 16.87 -2.78 4.47
N GLN A 200 16.12 -3.38 3.53
CA GLN A 200 15.47 -4.66 3.72
C GLN A 200 16.45 -5.84 3.55
N ARG A 201 16.13 -6.93 4.24
CA ARG A 201 16.76 -8.24 4.03
C ARG A 201 15.94 -9.10 3.07
N PRO A 202 16.48 -10.19 2.52
CA PRO A 202 15.69 -11.16 1.77
C PRO A 202 14.48 -11.65 2.58
N PHE A 203 13.34 -11.77 1.90
CA PHE A 203 12.08 -12.19 2.52
C PHE A 203 12.16 -13.61 3.07
N ASN A 204 11.57 -13.85 4.25
CA ASN A 204 11.50 -15.14 4.89
C ASN A 204 10.08 -15.49 5.31
N HIS A 205 9.53 -14.87 6.35
CA HIS A 205 8.20 -15.12 6.84
C HIS A 205 7.51 -13.83 7.22
N ALA A 206 6.27 -13.64 6.76
CA ALA A 206 5.39 -12.57 7.22
C ALA A 206 4.15 -13.15 7.91
N ILE A 207 3.82 -12.58 9.06
CA ILE A 207 2.57 -12.82 9.79
C ILE A 207 1.76 -11.53 9.72
N VAL A 208 0.63 -11.57 9.02
CA VAL A 208 -0.22 -10.40 8.80
C VAL A 208 -1.35 -10.38 9.81
N ASP A 209 -1.34 -9.38 10.70
CA ASP A 209 -2.48 -9.15 11.61
C ASP A 209 -3.60 -8.41 10.88
N GLU A 210 -4.85 -8.75 11.23
CA GLU A 210 -6.02 -8.27 10.51
C GLU A 210 -5.89 -8.47 9.00
N VAL A 211 -5.52 -9.70 8.60
CA VAL A 211 -5.17 -10.08 7.23
C VAL A 211 -6.24 -9.75 6.19
N ASP A 212 -7.50 -9.76 6.58
CA ASP A 212 -8.64 -9.38 5.75
C ASP A 212 -8.69 -7.86 5.45
N SER A 213 -8.18 -7.02 6.35
CA SER A 213 -8.01 -5.60 6.05
C SER A 213 -6.92 -5.37 5.02
N ILE A 214 -5.75 -5.92 5.30
CA ILE A 214 -4.54 -5.63 4.50
C ILE A 214 -4.62 -6.30 3.13
N LEU A 215 -5.03 -7.58 3.07
CA LEU A 215 -4.98 -8.36 1.84
C LEU A 215 -6.28 -8.34 1.02
N ILE A 216 -7.37 -7.79 1.56
CA ILE A 216 -8.66 -7.68 0.86
C ILE A 216 -9.08 -6.21 0.73
N ASP A 217 -9.28 -5.47 1.84
CA ASP A 217 -9.83 -4.11 1.79
C ASP A 217 -8.85 -3.12 1.18
N GLU A 218 -7.62 -3.07 1.69
CA GLU A 218 -6.57 -2.17 1.23
C GLU A 218 -5.92 -2.64 -0.09
N ALA A 219 -6.08 -3.91 -0.43
CA ALA A 219 -5.51 -4.50 -1.64
C ALA A 219 -6.28 -4.15 -2.94
N ARG A 220 -7.08 -3.09 -2.93
CA ARG A 220 -7.73 -2.52 -4.13
C ARG A 220 -6.81 -1.57 -4.88
N THR A 221 -5.83 -1.01 -4.20
CA THR A 221 -4.96 0.05 -4.70
C THR A 221 -3.50 -0.38 -4.65
N PRO A 222 -2.68 -0.07 -5.66
CA PRO A 222 -1.25 -0.30 -5.61
C PRO A 222 -0.56 0.76 -4.73
N LEU A 223 0.61 0.41 -4.20
CA LEU A 223 1.56 1.35 -3.64
C LEU A 223 2.32 2.00 -4.79
N ILE A 224 2.40 3.32 -4.81
CA ILE A 224 3.03 4.09 -5.88
C ILE A 224 4.02 5.08 -5.27
N ILE A 225 5.23 5.12 -5.80
CA ILE A 225 6.18 6.21 -5.59
C ILE A 225 6.18 7.04 -6.87
N SER A 226 5.86 8.32 -6.76
CA SER A 226 5.89 9.25 -7.87
C SER A 226 6.90 10.37 -7.63
N GLY A 227 7.35 10.97 -8.70
CA GLY A 227 8.24 12.12 -8.68
C GLY A 227 7.95 13.04 -9.85
N PRO A 228 8.45 14.28 -9.81
CA PRO A 228 8.23 15.22 -10.89
C PRO A 228 8.84 14.70 -12.20
N THR A 229 8.08 14.83 -13.29
CA THR A 229 8.54 14.53 -14.65
C THR A 229 9.04 15.78 -15.33
N ASP A 230 9.66 15.60 -16.50
CA ASP A 230 10.00 16.69 -17.42
C ASP A 230 8.76 17.47 -17.82
N ASP A 231 8.96 18.77 -18.09
CA ASP A 231 7.88 19.70 -18.42
C ASP A 231 7.23 19.34 -19.77
N LYS A 232 6.02 18.79 -19.73
CA LYS A 232 5.18 18.46 -20.89
C LYS A 232 4.10 19.53 -21.17
N SER A 233 4.24 20.72 -20.62
CA SER A 233 3.24 21.79 -20.72
C SER A 233 2.87 22.13 -22.17
N GLU A 234 3.82 22.04 -23.10
CA GLU A 234 3.58 22.29 -24.55
C GLU A 234 2.60 21.26 -25.14
N LEU A 235 2.73 19.98 -24.76
CA LEU A 235 1.82 18.92 -25.23
C LEU A 235 0.40 19.13 -24.68
N TYR A 236 0.26 19.46 -23.40
CA TYR A 236 -1.04 19.78 -22.79
C TYR A 236 -1.71 20.97 -23.49
N MET A 237 -0.98 22.06 -23.75
CA MET A 237 -1.51 23.23 -24.44
C MET A 237 -1.87 22.92 -25.91
N GLY A 238 -1.04 22.15 -26.60
CA GLY A 238 -1.27 21.76 -27.99
C GLY A 238 -2.54 20.93 -28.15
N VAL A 239 -2.70 19.92 -27.31
CA VAL A 239 -3.88 19.04 -27.31
C VAL A 239 -5.14 19.77 -26.85
N ASP A 240 -5.04 20.64 -25.86
CA ASP A 240 -6.18 21.45 -25.39
C ASP A 240 -6.71 22.37 -26.51
N ALA A 241 -5.82 22.99 -27.28
CA ALA A 241 -6.19 23.84 -28.42
C ALA A 241 -6.94 23.06 -29.51
N ILE A 242 -6.61 21.78 -29.69
CA ILE A 242 -7.32 20.89 -30.61
C ILE A 242 -8.70 20.52 -30.09
N VAL A 243 -8.79 20.09 -28.83
CA VAL A 243 -10.04 19.63 -28.20
C VAL A 243 -11.07 20.75 -28.07
N LYS A 244 -10.65 22.00 -27.92
CA LYS A 244 -11.53 23.18 -27.92
C LYS A 244 -12.34 23.33 -29.22
N GLN A 245 -11.84 22.78 -30.34
CA GLN A 245 -12.49 22.81 -31.65
C GLN A 245 -13.46 21.63 -31.89
N PHE A 246 -13.63 20.72 -30.91
CA PHE A 246 -14.57 19.60 -31.01
C PHE A 246 -15.99 20.03 -30.63
N GLU A 247 -16.98 19.55 -31.40
CA GLU A 247 -18.40 19.78 -31.18
C GLU A 247 -19.12 18.49 -30.81
N GLU A 248 -20.39 18.55 -30.37
CA GLU A 248 -21.14 17.39 -29.93
C GLU A 248 -21.16 16.15 -30.86
N PRO A 249 -21.12 16.28 -32.23
CA PRO A 249 -21.00 15.10 -33.08
C PRO A 249 -19.65 14.38 -33.00
N ASP A 250 -18.59 15.04 -32.55
CA ASP A 250 -17.24 14.50 -32.49
C ASP A 250 -17.00 13.58 -31.29
N TYR A 251 -17.89 13.61 -30.29
CA TYR A 251 -17.75 12.78 -29.06
C TYR A 251 -19.09 12.36 -28.45
N GLU A 252 -19.09 11.24 -27.74
CA GLU A 252 -20.21 10.74 -26.95
C GLU A 252 -19.91 10.92 -25.45
N LYS A 253 -20.89 11.46 -24.71
CA LYS A 253 -20.78 11.74 -23.28
C LYS A 253 -21.75 10.89 -22.48
N ASP A 254 -21.24 10.12 -21.48
CA ASP A 254 -22.05 9.42 -20.48
C ASP A 254 -21.89 10.13 -19.11
N GLU A 255 -22.89 10.93 -18.74
CA GLU A 255 -22.89 11.67 -17.47
C GLU A 255 -23.02 10.75 -16.23
N LYS A 256 -23.60 9.54 -16.38
CA LYS A 256 -23.75 8.59 -15.27
C LYS A 256 -22.48 7.87 -14.92
N GLN A 257 -21.67 7.58 -15.94
CA GLN A 257 -20.37 6.91 -15.78
C GLN A 257 -19.21 7.89 -15.72
N LYS A 258 -19.47 9.21 -15.84
CA LYS A 258 -18.46 10.26 -15.95
C LYS A 258 -17.39 9.92 -17.01
N SER A 259 -17.82 9.34 -18.13
CA SER A 259 -16.96 8.96 -19.26
C SER A 259 -17.30 9.74 -20.51
N ILE A 260 -16.30 9.96 -21.35
CA ILE A 260 -16.40 10.61 -22.64
C ILE A 260 -15.48 9.90 -23.62
N VAL A 261 -15.96 9.64 -24.82
CA VAL A 261 -15.21 8.95 -25.88
C VAL A 261 -15.41 9.68 -27.21
N LEU A 262 -14.42 9.62 -28.08
CA LEU A 262 -14.52 10.14 -29.44
C LEU A 262 -15.41 9.23 -30.29
N THR A 263 -16.17 9.83 -31.22
CA THR A 263 -16.87 9.12 -32.30
C THR A 263 -15.89 8.76 -33.42
N GLU A 264 -16.30 7.98 -34.41
CA GLU A 264 -15.48 7.70 -35.59
C GLU A 264 -15.10 9.00 -36.33
N ASP A 265 -16.07 9.90 -36.54
CA ASP A 265 -15.81 11.21 -37.15
C ASP A 265 -14.89 12.08 -36.30
N GLY A 266 -15.05 12.03 -34.97
CA GLY A 266 -14.18 12.74 -34.02
C GLY A 266 -12.76 12.21 -34.02
N THR A 267 -12.58 10.90 -34.16
CA THR A 267 -11.25 10.26 -34.27
C THR A 267 -10.53 10.71 -35.55
N GLU A 268 -11.19 10.65 -36.73
CA GLU A 268 -10.60 11.14 -37.98
C GLU A 268 -10.25 12.64 -37.93
N LYS A 269 -11.08 13.43 -37.22
CA LYS A 269 -10.81 14.85 -37.03
C LYS A 269 -9.59 15.07 -36.12
N ALA A 270 -9.48 14.27 -35.04
CA ALA A 270 -8.35 14.30 -34.12
C ALA A 270 -7.04 13.97 -34.83
N GLU A 271 -7.02 12.87 -35.61
CA GLU A 271 -5.84 12.43 -36.38
C GLU A 271 -5.32 13.52 -37.28
N ARG A 272 -6.20 14.11 -38.13
CA ARG A 272 -5.83 15.21 -39.04
C ARG A 272 -5.29 16.44 -38.33
N MET A 273 -5.86 16.79 -37.15
CA MET A 273 -5.43 17.97 -36.41
C MET A 273 -4.12 17.76 -35.66
N LEU A 274 -3.93 16.57 -35.11
CA LEU A 274 -2.70 16.15 -34.41
C LEU A 274 -1.54 16.01 -35.41
N GLU A 275 -1.77 15.43 -36.58
CA GLU A 275 -0.79 15.35 -37.67
C GLU A 275 -0.38 16.75 -38.14
N ALA A 276 -1.35 17.64 -38.37
CA ALA A 276 -1.08 19.03 -38.76
C ALA A 276 -0.31 19.83 -37.68
N ALA A 277 -0.45 19.46 -36.39
CA ALA A 277 0.27 20.06 -35.28
C ALA A 277 1.65 19.41 -35.04
N GLY A 278 2.00 18.32 -35.75
CA GLY A 278 3.24 17.59 -35.54
C GLY A 278 3.29 16.79 -34.23
N LEU A 279 2.13 16.49 -33.68
CA LEU A 279 1.98 15.77 -32.41
C LEU A 279 1.67 14.27 -32.59
N LEU A 280 1.54 13.78 -33.83
CA LEU A 280 1.23 12.40 -34.14
C LEU A 280 2.39 11.76 -34.88
N GLU A 281 2.80 10.58 -34.44
CA GLU A 281 3.72 9.72 -35.20
C GLU A 281 2.94 8.82 -36.16
N GLY A 282 3.22 8.94 -37.46
CA GLY A 282 2.46 8.23 -38.49
C GLY A 282 1.07 8.84 -38.74
N THR A 283 0.09 8.02 -39.13
CA THR A 283 -1.25 8.46 -39.53
C THR A 283 -2.37 7.89 -38.63
N ASN A 284 -2.06 7.00 -37.72
CA ASN A 284 -3.06 6.31 -36.89
C ASN A 284 -2.90 6.73 -35.42
N LEU A 285 -3.95 7.33 -34.86
CA LEU A 285 -3.99 7.77 -33.47
C LEU A 285 -3.78 6.60 -32.47
N TYR A 286 -4.28 5.43 -32.77
CA TYR A 286 -4.22 4.28 -31.88
C TYR A 286 -3.00 3.37 -32.09
N ASP A 287 -1.99 3.83 -32.81
CA ASP A 287 -0.70 3.17 -32.82
C ASP A 287 -0.01 3.23 -31.46
N ILE A 288 0.79 2.22 -31.15
CA ILE A 288 1.50 2.10 -29.86
C ILE A 288 2.37 3.34 -29.59
N ALA A 289 3.01 3.88 -30.62
CA ALA A 289 3.83 5.10 -30.55
C ALA A 289 3.04 6.32 -30.04
N ASN A 290 1.74 6.38 -30.34
CA ASN A 290 0.87 7.50 -30.01
C ASN A 290 0.10 7.33 -28.66
N THR A 291 0.40 6.31 -27.87
CA THR A 291 -0.33 6.00 -26.64
C THR A 291 -0.38 7.19 -25.67
N GLN A 292 0.71 7.95 -25.54
CA GLN A 292 0.76 9.17 -24.71
C GLN A 292 -0.16 10.27 -25.27
N VAL A 293 -0.15 10.47 -26.60
CA VAL A 293 -0.98 11.49 -27.24
C VAL A 293 -2.48 11.16 -27.05
N VAL A 294 -2.87 9.90 -27.21
CA VAL A 294 -4.23 9.41 -26.92
C VAL A 294 -4.61 9.69 -25.46
N HIS A 295 -3.71 9.41 -24.52
CA HIS A 295 -3.94 9.69 -23.12
C HIS A 295 -4.21 11.18 -22.86
N HIS A 296 -3.32 12.07 -23.31
CA HIS A 296 -3.49 13.52 -23.15
C HIS A 296 -4.75 14.04 -23.86
N LEU A 297 -5.08 13.49 -25.05
CA LEU A 297 -6.30 13.84 -25.78
C LEU A 297 -7.56 13.50 -24.99
N ASN A 298 -7.61 12.29 -24.39
CA ASN A 298 -8.73 11.89 -23.56
C ASN A 298 -8.87 12.74 -22.29
N GLN A 299 -7.76 13.10 -21.64
CA GLN A 299 -7.78 13.98 -20.46
C GLN A 299 -8.20 15.40 -20.83
N ALA A 300 -7.72 15.95 -21.94
CA ALA A 300 -8.14 17.25 -22.42
C ALA A 300 -9.62 17.27 -22.80
N LEU A 301 -10.12 16.21 -23.45
CA LEU A 301 -11.53 16.05 -23.81
C LEU A 301 -12.40 16.00 -22.54
N LYS A 302 -11.99 15.23 -21.53
CA LYS A 302 -12.65 15.14 -20.24
C LYS A 302 -12.65 16.49 -19.52
N ALA A 303 -11.52 17.18 -19.44
CA ALA A 303 -11.38 18.49 -18.82
C ALA A 303 -12.28 19.54 -19.48
N ASN A 304 -12.32 19.58 -20.83
CA ASN A 304 -13.08 20.61 -21.55
C ASN A 304 -14.58 20.36 -21.59
N LYS A 305 -15.03 19.09 -21.70
CA LYS A 305 -16.43 18.76 -21.98
C LYS A 305 -17.20 18.24 -20.76
N MET A 306 -16.52 17.78 -19.72
CA MET A 306 -17.15 17.25 -18.51
C MET A 306 -16.97 18.11 -17.28
N PHE A 307 -15.77 18.64 -17.06
CA PHE A 307 -15.47 19.44 -15.85
C PHE A 307 -15.82 20.93 -16.06
N LYS A 308 -16.60 21.51 -15.16
CA LYS A 308 -17.09 22.88 -15.25
C LYS A 308 -16.51 23.72 -14.13
N ARG A 309 -16.03 24.91 -14.51
CA ARG A 309 -15.61 25.92 -13.54
C ARG A 309 -16.77 26.32 -12.64
N ASP A 310 -16.48 26.62 -11.39
CA ASP A 310 -17.43 27.00 -10.31
C ASP A 310 -18.42 25.89 -9.90
N ILE A 311 -18.26 24.68 -10.44
CA ILE A 311 -19.02 23.47 -10.05
C ILE A 311 -18.04 22.39 -9.55
N ASP A 312 -17.10 21.95 -10.41
CA ASP A 312 -16.16 20.89 -10.10
C ASP A 312 -14.83 21.46 -9.57
N TYR A 313 -14.50 22.70 -9.93
CA TYR A 313 -13.29 23.41 -9.49
C TYR A 313 -13.45 24.91 -9.58
N ILE A 314 -12.56 25.64 -8.88
CA ILE A 314 -12.38 27.08 -9.02
C ILE A 314 -10.93 27.41 -9.38
N VAL A 315 -10.73 28.61 -9.94
CA VAL A 315 -9.37 29.17 -10.11
C VAL A 315 -9.15 30.23 -9.05
N LYS A 316 -8.21 29.97 -8.13
CA LYS A 316 -7.87 30.85 -7.02
C LYS A 316 -6.35 31.07 -7.00
N ASP A 317 -5.92 32.33 -6.93
CA ASP A 317 -4.51 32.72 -6.90
C ASP A 317 -3.65 32.13 -8.04
N GLY A 318 -4.26 31.96 -9.24
CA GLY A 318 -3.60 31.35 -10.40
C GLY A 318 -3.46 29.84 -10.35
N LYS A 319 -4.13 29.17 -9.43
CA LYS A 319 -4.13 27.69 -9.29
C LYS A 319 -5.55 27.13 -9.39
N VAL A 320 -5.68 25.93 -9.92
CA VAL A 320 -6.93 25.17 -9.93
C VAL A 320 -7.12 24.51 -8.56
N VAL A 321 -8.27 24.73 -7.93
CA VAL A 321 -8.65 24.13 -6.65
C VAL A 321 -9.91 23.31 -6.85
N ILE A 322 -9.89 22.07 -6.46
CA ILE A 322 -11.02 21.13 -6.60
C ILE A 322 -12.13 21.50 -5.64
N ILE A 323 -13.39 21.38 -6.09
CA ILE A 323 -14.57 21.44 -5.25
C ILE A 323 -15.09 20.01 -5.04
N ASP A 324 -15.24 19.61 -3.80
CA ASP A 324 -15.85 18.32 -3.45
C ASP A 324 -17.31 18.27 -3.89
N GLU A 325 -17.66 17.25 -4.67
CA GLU A 325 -19.00 17.09 -5.27
C GLU A 325 -20.10 16.94 -4.22
N PHE A 326 -19.78 16.35 -3.06
CA PHE A 326 -20.76 16.03 -2.02
C PHE A 326 -20.90 17.15 -0.97
N THR A 327 -19.79 17.77 -0.61
CA THR A 327 -19.75 18.78 0.45
C THR A 327 -19.74 20.21 -0.06
N GLY A 328 -19.45 20.43 -1.35
CA GLY A 328 -19.24 21.76 -1.95
C GLY A 328 -18.03 22.51 -1.37
N ARG A 329 -17.15 21.86 -0.61
CA ARG A 329 -15.97 22.46 0.01
C ARG A 329 -14.80 22.49 -0.95
N MET A 330 -14.00 23.55 -0.86
CA MET A 330 -12.74 23.64 -1.57
C MET A 330 -11.72 22.68 -0.93
N MET A 331 -11.05 21.89 -1.76
CA MET A 331 -10.00 20.97 -1.36
C MET A 331 -8.64 21.54 -1.73
N ASP A 332 -8.10 22.42 -0.89
CA ASP A 332 -6.76 22.97 -1.10
C ASP A 332 -5.71 21.86 -1.00
N GLY A 333 -4.79 21.80 -1.97
CA GLY A 333 -3.70 20.83 -2.02
C GLY A 333 -4.04 19.47 -2.66
N ARG A 334 -5.32 19.16 -2.92
CA ARG A 334 -5.70 17.97 -3.70
C ARG A 334 -5.62 18.24 -5.20
N ARG A 335 -5.19 17.24 -5.95
CA ARG A 335 -5.10 17.29 -7.42
C ARG A 335 -5.79 16.05 -8.01
N TRP A 336 -6.39 16.18 -9.18
CA TRP A 336 -6.86 15.01 -9.94
C TRP A 336 -5.64 14.26 -10.49
N SER A 337 -5.73 12.95 -10.52
CA SER A 337 -4.71 12.04 -11.06
C SER A 337 -4.68 12.03 -12.59
N ASP A 338 -3.71 11.29 -13.13
CA ASP A 338 -3.62 10.90 -14.54
C ASP A 338 -3.58 12.07 -15.52
N GLY A 339 -2.99 13.20 -15.16
CA GLY A 339 -2.89 14.37 -16.05
C GLY A 339 -4.18 15.18 -16.19
N LEU A 340 -5.29 14.78 -15.54
CA LEU A 340 -6.55 15.52 -15.63
C LEU A 340 -6.43 16.92 -15.02
N HIS A 341 -5.71 17.05 -13.89
CA HIS A 341 -5.51 18.36 -13.26
C HIS A 341 -4.74 19.32 -14.18
N GLN A 342 -3.67 18.84 -14.81
CA GLN A 342 -2.88 19.56 -15.79
C GLN A 342 -3.71 19.91 -17.04
N ALA A 343 -4.58 19.01 -17.49
CA ALA A 343 -5.50 19.28 -18.59
C ALA A 343 -6.52 20.39 -18.22
N VAL A 344 -6.96 20.47 -16.97
CA VAL A 344 -7.80 21.56 -16.48
C VAL A 344 -6.99 22.86 -16.34
N GLU A 345 -5.74 22.81 -15.87
CA GLU A 345 -4.83 23.94 -15.83
C GLU A 345 -4.58 24.50 -17.24
N ALA A 346 -4.36 23.64 -18.25
CA ALA A 346 -4.24 24.02 -19.66
C ALA A 346 -5.54 24.66 -20.19
N LYS A 347 -6.69 24.09 -19.86
CA LYS A 347 -8.01 24.63 -20.24
C LYS A 347 -8.22 26.05 -19.73
N GLU A 348 -7.85 26.31 -18.47
CA GLU A 348 -8.01 27.62 -17.81
C GLU A 348 -6.87 28.59 -18.13
N GLY A 349 -5.81 28.11 -18.79
CA GLY A 349 -4.64 28.94 -19.15
C GLY A 349 -3.84 29.41 -17.94
N VAL A 350 -3.87 28.68 -16.84
CA VAL A 350 -3.03 28.91 -15.67
C VAL A 350 -1.68 28.20 -15.84
N GLN A 351 -0.74 28.45 -14.95
CA GLN A 351 0.54 27.74 -14.97
C GLN A 351 0.30 26.25 -14.77
N ILE A 352 0.76 25.44 -15.72
CA ILE A 352 0.69 23.99 -15.63
C ILE A 352 1.84 23.54 -14.72
N GLU A 353 1.51 22.91 -13.59
CA GLU A 353 2.53 22.36 -12.72
C GLU A 353 2.97 20.98 -13.26
N PRO A 354 4.26 20.59 -13.09
CA PRO A 354 4.76 19.33 -13.58
C PRO A 354 3.87 18.14 -13.13
N GLU A 355 3.69 17.20 -14.04
CA GLU A 355 3.01 15.95 -13.73
C GLU A 355 3.91 15.08 -12.84
N ASN A 356 3.33 14.37 -11.90
CA ASN A 356 4.05 13.36 -11.16
C ASN A 356 4.02 12.06 -11.96
N GLN A 357 5.19 11.59 -12.38
CA GLN A 357 5.33 10.32 -13.05
C GLN A 357 5.51 9.19 -12.02
N THR A 358 4.88 8.05 -12.27
CA THR A 358 5.12 6.82 -11.50
C THR A 358 6.58 6.40 -11.67
N LEU A 359 7.33 6.41 -10.58
CA LEU A 359 8.73 5.95 -10.54
C LEU A 359 8.83 4.48 -10.19
N ALA A 360 7.97 4.02 -9.30
CA ALA A 360 7.85 2.61 -8.90
C ALA A 360 6.46 2.34 -8.36
N SER A 361 5.94 1.16 -8.61
CA SER A 361 4.64 0.72 -8.09
C SER A 361 4.64 -0.76 -7.79
N ILE A 362 3.81 -1.19 -6.83
CA ILE A 362 3.56 -2.61 -6.55
C ILE A 362 2.20 -2.75 -5.87
N THR A 363 1.46 -3.80 -6.20
CA THR A 363 0.25 -4.17 -5.45
C THR A 363 0.60 -4.91 -4.17
N PHE A 364 -0.25 -4.80 -3.14
CA PHE A 364 -0.08 -5.61 -1.92
C PHE A 364 -0.06 -7.09 -2.21
N GLN A 365 -0.89 -7.54 -3.18
CA GLN A 365 -0.93 -8.93 -3.58
C GLN A 365 0.44 -9.41 -4.06
N ASN A 366 1.08 -8.68 -4.96
CA ASN A 366 2.37 -9.06 -5.50
C ASN A 366 3.50 -8.88 -4.48
N TYR A 367 3.42 -7.87 -3.62
CA TYR A 367 4.37 -7.69 -2.52
C TYR A 367 4.35 -8.88 -1.56
N PHE A 368 3.18 -9.25 -1.01
CA PHE A 368 3.09 -10.33 -0.03
C PHE A 368 3.33 -11.72 -0.63
N ARG A 369 3.10 -11.91 -1.93
CA ARG A 369 3.46 -13.14 -2.65
C ARG A 369 4.98 -13.39 -2.74
N MET A 370 5.82 -12.38 -2.50
CA MET A 370 7.29 -12.54 -2.48
C MET A 370 7.79 -13.27 -1.24
N TYR A 371 7.01 -13.32 -0.16
CA TYR A 371 7.39 -14.06 1.03
C TYR A 371 7.30 -15.57 0.77
N PRO A 372 8.40 -16.33 0.98
CA PRO A 372 8.37 -17.79 0.87
C PRO A 372 7.33 -18.43 1.81
N LYS A 373 7.04 -17.76 2.92
CA LYS A 373 6.03 -18.15 3.88
C LYS A 373 5.20 -16.95 4.30
N LEU A 374 3.91 -17.02 4.02
CA LEU A 374 2.93 -16.00 4.39
C LEU A 374 1.88 -16.63 5.28
N SER A 375 1.52 -15.97 6.37
CA SER A 375 0.43 -16.38 7.26
C SER A 375 -0.35 -15.16 7.73
N GLY A 376 -1.56 -15.36 8.20
CA GLY A 376 -2.39 -14.27 8.63
C GLY A 376 -3.31 -14.63 9.78
N MET A 377 -3.81 -13.62 10.46
CA MET A 377 -4.79 -13.77 11.52
C MET A 377 -5.85 -12.69 11.43
N THR A 378 -7.09 -13.06 11.70
CA THR A 378 -8.25 -12.14 11.76
C THR A 378 -9.42 -12.80 12.48
N GLY A 379 -10.46 -12.03 12.77
CA GLY A 379 -11.72 -12.54 13.31
C GLY A 379 -12.75 -12.98 12.26
N THR A 380 -12.51 -12.77 10.96
CA THR A 380 -13.55 -12.78 9.92
C THR A 380 -13.04 -13.16 8.52
N ALA A 381 -12.22 -14.20 8.39
CA ALA A 381 -11.67 -14.63 7.10
C ALA A 381 -12.55 -15.62 6.32
N ALA A 382 -13.42 -16.38 6.99
CA ALA A 382 -14.13 -17.50 6.37
C ALA A 382 -15.02 -17.09 5.18
N THR A 383 -15.54 -15.87 5.17
CA THR A 383 -16.36 -15.36 4.07
C THR A 383 -15.56 -15.16 2.78
N GLU A 384 -14.28 -14.84 2.89
CA GLU A 384 -13.35 -14.55 1.81
C GLU A 384 -12.32 -15.68 1.57
N ALA A 385 -12.56 -16.86 2.18
CA ALA A 385 -11.64 -18.00 2.08
C ALA A 385 -11.30 -18.41 0.63
N PRO A 386 -12.24 -18.39 -0.36
CA PRO A 386 -11.91 -18.64 -1.74
C PRO A 386 -10.90 -17.63 -2.30
N GLU A 387 -11.04 -16.34 -2.00
CA GLU A 387 -10.15 -15.28 -2.45
C GLU A 387 -8.74 -15.43 -1.87
N PHE A 388 -8.63 -15.70 -0.58
CA PHE A 388 -7.33 -15.97 0.06
C PHE A 388 -6.61 -17.17 -0.57
N PHE A 389 -7.36 -18.20 -0.94
CA PHE A 389 -6.78 -19.36 -1.60
C PHE A 389 -6.38 -19.05 -3.05
N ASP A 390 -7.24 -18.38 -3.82
CA ASP A 390 -7.00 -18.10 -5.24
C ASP A 390 -5.81 -17.15 -5.43
N ILE A 391 -5.75 -16.07 -4.63
CA ILE A 391 -4.73 -15.02 -4.80
C ILE A 391 -3.43 -15.38 -4.06
N TYR A 392 -3.51 -15.79 -2.78
CA TYR A 392 -2.34 -15.94 -1.91
C TYR A 392 -1.98 -17.39 -1.60
N ARG A 393 -2.78 -18.37 -2.04
CA ARG A 393 -2.62 -19.80 -1.74
C ARG A 393 -2.70 -20.13 -0.25
N MET A 394 -3.38 -19.30 0.53
CA MET A 394 -3.57 -19.52 1.96
C MET A 394 -4.92 -20.17 2.27
N ASN A 395 -4.91 -21.18 3.14
CA ASN A 395 -6.12 -21.77 3.69
C ASN A 395 -6.58 -21.03 4.93
N VAL A 396 -7.89 -20.95 5.15
CA VAL A 396 -8.48 -20.38 6.36
C VAL A 396 -8.83 -21.52 7.34
N VAL A 397 -8.29 -21.43 8.54
CA VAL A 397 -8.56 -22.35 9.64
C VAL A 397 -9.40 -21.63 10.69
N THR A 398 -10.68 -21.98 10.79
CA THR A 398 -11.58 -21.42 11.80
C THR A 398 -11.36 -22.13 13.13
N ILE A 399 -10.86 -21.40 14.13
CA ILE A 399 -10.50 -21.90 15.44
C ILE A 399 -11.65 -21.66 16.41
N PRO A 400 -12.07 -22.66 17.22
CA PRO A 400 -13.12 -22.47 18.20
C PRO A 400 -12.69 -21.48 19.29
N THR A 401 -13.66 -20.77 19.86
CA THR A 401 -13.42 -19.88 21.01
C THR A 401 -13.06 -20.67 22.26
N ASN A 402 -12.22 -20.08 23.14
CA ASN A 402 -11.84 -20.69 24.42
C ASN A 402 -13.07 -20.92 25.33
N VAL A 403 -13.98 -19.94 25.37
CA VAL A 403 -15.25 -20.01 26.10
C VAL A 403 -16.39 -19.82 25.11
N PRO A 404 -17.52 -20.54 25.24
CA PRO A 404 -18.68 -20.38 24.37
C PRO A 404 -19.18 -18.91 24.38
N VAL A 405 -19.51 -18.39 23.19
CA VAL A 405 -20.05 -17.05 23.04
C VAL A 405 -21.44 -16.93 23.62
N GLN A 406 -21.67 -15.97 24.51
CA GLN A 406 -22.95 -15.68 25.14
C GLN A 406 -23.69 -14.49 24.51
N ARG A 407 -23.07 -13.78 23.53
CA ARG A 407 -23.70 -12.68 22.83
C ARG A 407 -24.95 -13.14 22.09
N ILE A 408 -25.99 -12.32 22.17
CA ILE A 408 -27.25 -12.50 21.44
C ILE A 408 -27.23 -11.53 20.25
N ASP A 409 -27.34 -12.08 19.04
CA ASP A 409 -27.48 -11.29 17.82
C ASP A 409 -28.97 -11.24 17.48
N GLU A 410 -29.61 -10.08 17.72
CA GLU A 410 -31.03 -9.87 17.47
C GLU A 410 -31.31 -9.63 15.99
N ASP A 411 -32.56 -9.84 15.56
CA ASP A 411 -32.97 -9.59 14.18
C ASP A 411 -32.93 -8.10 13.85
N ASP A 412 -32.67 -7.79 12.57
CA ASP A 412 -32.62 -6.41 12.07
C ASP A 412 -34.00 -5.74 12.14
N GLU A 413 -34.01 -4.45 12.50
CA GLU A 413 -35.20 -3.61 12.48
C GLU A 413 -35.19 -2.70 11.26
N PHE A 414 -36.31 -2.71 10.49
CA PHE A 414 -36.44 -1.93 9.26
C PHE A 414 -37.41 -0.78 9.44
N TYR A 415 -36.97 0.41 9.02
CA TYR A 415 -37.75 1.64 9.03
C TYR A 415 -37.96 2.17 7.62
N LYS A 416 -39.00 2.99 7.43
CA LYS A 416 -39.35 3.55 6.14
C LYS A 416 -38.36 4.60 5.66
N ASN A 417 -37.83 5.41 6.57
CA ASN A 417 -36.94 6.51 6.29
C ASN A 417 -35.87 6.67 7.39
N ILE A 418 -34.86 7.51 7.14
CA ILE A 418 -33.73 7.76 8.05
C ILE A 418 -34.19 8.46 9.35
N THR A 419 -35.20 9.29 9.31
CA THR A 419 -35.70 10.04 10.48
C THR A 419 -36.34 9.10 11.50
N ASP A 420 -37.24 8.19 11.06
CA ASP A 420 -37.83 7.18 11.92
C ASP A 420 -36.77 6.23 12.51
N LYS A 421 -35.78 5.87 11.69
CA LYS A 421 -34.62 5.06 12.14
C LYS A 421 -33.85 5.78 13.25
N PHE A 422 -33.51 7.07 13.10
CA PHE A 422 -32.76 7.83 14.12
C PHE A 422 -33.57 8.01 15.41
N ALA A 423 -34.89 8.25 15.30
CA ALA A 423 -35.75 8.32 16.45
C ALA A 423 -35.81 6.99 17.25
N ALA A 424 -35.85 5.87 16.55
CA ALA A 424 -35.79 4.56 17.17
C ALA A 424 -34.44 4.28 17.83
N ILE A 425 -33.36 4.61 17.17
CA ILE A 425 -31.98 4.50 17.70
C ILE A 425 -31.84 5.34 18.98
N ALA A 426 -32.25 6.60 18.98
CA ALA A 426 -32.19 7.47 20.16
C ALA A 426 -32.99 6.92 21.33
N LYS A 427 -34.19 6.40 21.08
CA LYS A 427 -35.03 5.77 22.09
C LYS A 427 -34.38 4.54 22.70
N GLU A 428 -33.77 3.68 21.87
CA GLU A 428 -33.09 2.48 22.36
C GLU A 428 -31.84 2.85 23.17
N ILE A 429 -31.05 3.80 22.71
CA ILE A 429 -29.85 4.31 23.44
C ILE A 429 -30.27 4.81 24.82
N LYS A 430 -31.33 5.64 24.93
CA LYS A 430 -31.81 6.14 26.22
C LYS A 430 -32.21 4.99 27.15
N ALA A 431 -32.96 4.01 26.63
CA ALA A 431 -33.39 2.86 27.44
C ALA A 431 -32.23 1.99 27.93
N ARG A 432 -31.15 1.87 27.15
CA ARG A 432 -29.94 1.14 27.56
C ARG A 432 -29.11 1.93 28.54
N GLN A 433 -28.94 3.22 28.33
CA GLN A 433 -28.22 4.12 29.21
C GLN A 433 -28.86 4.20 30.61
N GLU A 434 -30.18 4.24 30.68
CA GLU A 434 -30.93 4.20 31.96
C GLU A 434 -30.68 2.89 32.75
N LYS A 435 -30.42 1.78 32.04
CA LYS A 435 -30.06 0.49 32.64
C LYS A 435 -28.57 0.39 32.99
N GLY A 436 -27.78 1.41 32.64
CA GLY A 436 -26.31 1.38 32.79
C GLY A 436 -25.59 0.51 31.74
N GLN A 437 -26.26 0.04 30.70
CA GLN A 437 -25.65 -0.76 29.66
C GLN A 437 -24.88 0.16 28.68
N PRO A 438 -23.59 -0.06 28.42
CA PRO A 438 -22.84 0.70 27.43
C PRO A 438 -23.28 0.36 26.01
N VAL A 439 -23.27 1.37 25.14
CA VAL A 439 -23.72 1.27 23.75
C VAL A 439 -22.62 1.72 22.80
N LEU A 440 -22.23 0.84 21.88
CA LEU A 440 -21.35 1.17 20.74
C LEU A 440 -22.20 1.25 19.47
N VAL A 441 -22.27 2.43 18.89
CA VAL A 441 -23.00 2.70 17.65
C VAL A 441 -22.02 2.65 16.48
N GLY A 442 -22.21 1.71 15.56
CA GLY A 442 -21.43 1.60 14.32
C GLY A 442 -22.10 2.31 13.15
N THR A 443 -21.39 3.20 12.48
CA THR A 443 -21.82 3.89 11.27
C THR A 443 -20.93 3.54 10.09
N VAL A 444 -21.43 3.69 8.85
CA VAL A 444 -20.70 3.33 7.62
C VAL A 444 -19.79 4.44 7.11
N SER A 445 -20.07 5.70 7.46
CA SER A 445 -19.28 6.85 7.04
C SER A 445 -19.17 7.92 8.14
N ILE A 446 -18.21 8.82 7.98
CA ILE A 446 -18.00 9.98 8.87
C ILE A 446 -19.24 10.89 8.83
N GLU A 447 -19.78 11.18 7.64
CA GLU A 447 -20.99 11.99 7.46
C GLU A 447 -22.20 11.43 8.24
N LYS A 448 -22.47 10.13 8.12
CA LYS A 448 -23.52 9.44 8.86
C LYS A 448 -23.29 9.50 10.38
N SER A 449 -22.04 9.44 10.81
CA SER A 449 -21.65 9.58 12.21
C SER A 449 -21.94 10.98 12.73
N GLU A 450 -21.61 12.03 11.96
CA GLU A 450 -21.88 13.43 12.31
C GLU A 450 -23.40 13.71 12.35
N MET A 451 -24.15 13.28 11.33
CA MET A 451 -25.61 13.41 11.30
C MET A 451 -26.29 12.77 12.53
N LEU A 452 -25.87 11.57 12.91
CA LEU A 452 -26.43 10.89 14.09
C LEU A 452 -26.01 11.61 15.37
N SER A 453 -24.76 12.10 15.45
CA SER A 453 -24.27 12.85 16.60
C SER A 453 -25.12 14.12 16.85
N GLU A 454 -25.35 14.92 15.80
CA GLU A 454 -26.21 16.11 15.88
C GLU A 454 -27.63 15.76 16.35
N TYR A 455 -28.19 14.66 15.86
CA TYR A 455 -29.52 14.21 16.28
C TYR A 455 -29.54 13.82 17.76
N LEU A 456 -28.51 13.06 18.25
CA LEU A 456 -28.41 12.66 19.65
C LEU A 456 -28.18 13.84 20.58
N GLU A 457 -27.45 14.89 20.14
CA GLU A 457 -27.29 16.15 20.89
C GLU A 457 -28.63 16.87 21.08
N GLN A 458 -29.45 16.98 20.02
CA GLN A 458 -30.77 17.56 20.08
C GLN A 458 -31.67 16.79 21.05
N GLU A 459 -31.55 15.47 21.11
CA GLU A 459 -32.24 14.60 22.05
C GLU A 459 -31.67 14.59 23.47
N GLY A 460 -30.57 15.33 23.72
CA GLY A 460 -29.92 15.46 25.03
C GLY A 460 -29.18 14.22 25.50
N ILE A 461 -28.79 13.34 24.58
CA ILE A 461 -28.02 12.12 24.89
C ILE A 461 -26.53 12.43 24.88
N ARG A 462 -25.85 12.23 26.03
CA ARG A 462 -24.38 12.36 26.11
C ARG A 462 -23.73 11.20 25.40
N HIS A 463 -22.82 11.50 24.49
CA HIS A 463 -22.07 10.50 23.73
C HIS A 463 -20.68 11.01 23.34
N SER A 464 -19.82 10.10 22.91
CA SER A 464 -18.50 10.40 22.34
C SER A 464 -18.47 9.94 20.89
N VAL A 465 -17.82 10.74 20.02
CA VAL A 465 -17.70 10.41 18.58
C VAL A 465 -16.25 10.08 18.26
N LEU A 466 -16.05 8.99 17.53
CA LEU A 466 -14.77 8.54 17.02
C LEU A 466 -14.72 8.87 15.54
N ASN A 467 -13.83 9.79 15.20
CA ASN A 467 -13.51 10.15 13.82
C ASN A 467 -12.12 9.63 13.48
N ALA A 468 -11.95 8.95 12.36
CA ALA A 468 -10.71 8.29 11.91
C ALA A 468 -9.52 9.24 11.65
N ARG A 469 -9.49 10.41 12.26
CA ARG A 469 -8.46 11.43 12.05
C ARG A 469 -7.27 11.36 13.02
N PHE A 470 -7.40 10.68 14.18
CA PHE A 470 -6.36 10.65 15.21
C PHE A 470 -6.33 9.30 15.94
N HIS A 471 -5.52 8.37 15.47
CA HIS A 471 -5.47 6.98 15.98
C HIS A 471 -5.17 6.86 17.50
N GLU A 472 -4.33 7.72 18.07
CA GLU A 472 -4.03 7.69 19.51
C GLU A 472 -5.22 8.14 20.36
N SER A 473 -5.87 9.25 20.01
CA SER A 473 -7.05 9.72 20.73
C SER A 473 -8.24 8.77 20.56
N GLU A 474 -8.34 8.10 19.42
CA GLU A 474 -9.33 7.05 19.19
C GLU A 474 -9.15 5.87 20.12
N ALA A 475 -7.92 5.39 20.31
CA ALA A 475 -7.62 4.30 21.22
C ALA A 475 -8.08 4.62 22.65
N HIS A 476 -7.89 5.85 23.12
CA HIS A 476 -8.36 6.32 24.41
C HIS A 476 -9.89 6.29 24.54
N ILE A 477 -10.61 6.81 23.54
CA ILE A 477 -12.08 6.84 23.56
C ILE A 477 -12.66 5.43 23.50
N VAL A 478 -12.12 4.57 22.62
CA VAL A 478 -12.56 3.17 22.47
C VAL A 478 -12.32 2.38 23.76
N ALA A 479 -11.19 2.60 24.40
CA ALA A 479 -10.86 1.94 25.65
C ALA A 479 -11.86 2.26 26.79
N GLN A 480 -12.49 3.44 26.74
CA GLN A 480 -13.52 3.85 27.70
C GLN A 480 -14.96 3.55 27.24
N ALA A 481 -15.16 3.04 26.03
CA ALA A 481 -16.50 2.71 25.49
C ALA A 481 -17.23 1.61 26.27
N GLY A 482 -16.51 0.82 27.07
CA GLY A 482 -17.07 -0.23 27.95
C GLY A 482 -17.50 0.23 29.34
N ARG A 483 -17.46 1.53 29.65
CA ARG A 483 -17.85 2.09 30.95
C ARG A 483 -19.39 2.09 31.12
N LEU A 484 -19.83 2.14 32.36
CA LEU A 484 -21.25 2.10 32.72
C LEU A 484 -22.03 3.25 32.04
N GLY A 485 -23.01 2.88 31.20
CA GLY A 485 -23.87 3.81 30.49
C GLY A 485 -23.17 4.68 29.43
N ALA A 486 -21.95 4.35 29.04
CA ALA A 486 -21.23 5.05 27.98
C ALA A 486 -21.93 4.87 26.63
N VAL A 487 -21.99 5.92 25.82
CA VAL A 487 -22.49 5.89 24.44
C VAL A 487 -21.36 6.37 23.54
N THR A 488 -20.92 5.52 22.62
CA THR A 488 -19.83 5.82 21.69
C THR A 488 -20.28 5.60 20.27
N ILE A 489 -20.18 6.62 19.41
CA ILE A 489 -20.40 6.51 17.97
C ILE A 489 -19.05 6.27 17.32
N ALA A 490 -18.93 5.24 16.51
CA ALA A 490 -17.69 4.90 15.82
C ALA A 490 -17.95 4.60 14.34
N THR A 491 -17.10 5.12 13.46
CA THR A 491 -17.06 4.65 12.08
C THR A 491 -16.47 3.24 12.03
N ASN A 492 -16.72 2.54 10.95
CA ASN A 492 -16.38 1.14 10.74
C ASN A 492 -14.91 0.78 11.08
N MET A 493 -13.96 1.61 10.66
CA MET A 493 -12.52 1.40 10.85
C MET A 493 -12.01 1.91 12.21
N ALA A 494 -12.74 2.83 12.85
CA ALA A 494 -12.30 3.48 14.08
C ALA A 494 -12.14 2.49 15.25
N GLY A 495 -11.01 2.56 15.94
CA GLY A 495 -10.68 1.70 17.06
C GLY A 495 -10.43 0.23 16.71
N ARG A 496 -10.09 -0.10 15.46
CA ARG A 496 -9.67 -1.45 15.08
C ARG A 496 -8.35 -1.81 15.78
N GLY A 497 -8.22 -3.06 16.21
CA GLY A 497 -7.05 -3.49 17.01
C GLY A 497 -7.05 -3.06 18.46
N THR A 498 -8.02 -2.24 18.89
CA THR A 498 -8.19 -1.83 20.30
C THR A 498 -9.28 -2.65 20.96
N ASP A 499 -8.99 -3.18 22.15
CA ASP A 499 -9.94 -3.98 22.93
C ASP A 499 -10.83 -3.10 23.81
N ILE A 500 -12.16 -3.33 23.76
CA ILE A 500 -13.13 -2.67 24.63
C ILE A 500 -13.24 -3.49 25.91
N LYS A 501 -12.63 -3.02 26.99
CA LYS A 501 -12.71 -3.64 28.32
C LYS A 501 -13.94 -3.11 29.04
N LEU A 502 -14.81 -4.03 29.51
CA LEU A 502 -15.98 -3.67 30.32
C LEU A 502 -15.55 -3.06 31.64
N GLY A 503 -16.16 -1.94 32.05
CA GLY A 503 -15.76 -1.15 33.23
C GLY A 503 -14.63 -0.14 32.94
N GLY A 504 -14.06 -0.11 31.72
CA GLY A 504 -12.96 0.77 31.32
C GLY A 504 -11.59 0.09 31.30
N ASN A 505 -10.59 0.76 30.76
CA ASN A 505 -9.23 0.27 30.66
C ASN A 505 -8.32 0.90 31.71
N LEU A 506 -7.68 0.07 32.55
CA LEU A 506 -6.79 0.49 33.61
C LEU A 506 -5.52 1.18 33.05
N GLU A 507 -4.95 0.67 31.96
CA GLU A 507 -3.69 1.17 31.40
C GLU A 507 -3.84 2.64 30.96
N PHE A 508 -4.90 2.97 30.26
CA PHE A 508 -5.20 4.34 29.84
C PHE A 508 -5.52 5.25 31.03
N ARG A 509 -6.25 4.75 32.07
CA ARG A 509 -6.44 5.54 33.29
C ARG A 509 -5.14 5.79 34.04
N MET A 510 -4.22 4.84 34.06
CA MET A 510 -2.90 5.03 34.65
C MET A 510 -2.10 6.09 33.90
N GLU A 511 -2.17 6.08 32.57
CA GLU A 511 -1.50 7.08 31.73
C GLU A 511 -2.05 8.49 31.96
N ASP A 512 -3.37 8.63 32.12
CA ASP A 512 -4.01 9.91 32.37
C ASP A 512 -3.81 10.42 33.83
N GLU A 513 -3.99 9.55 34.85
CA GLU A 513 -4.07 9.94 36.24
C GLU A 513 -2.73 9.78 37.01
N LEU A 514 -1.80 8.93 36.55
CA LEU A 514 -0.55 8.59 37.17
C LEU A 514 0.71 9.06 36.46
N LYS A 515 0.58 9.68 35.27
CA LYS A 515 1.71 10.09 34.43
C LYS A 515 2.74 10.94 35.17
N ASP A 516 2.29 11.89 35.99
CA ASP A 516 3.13 12.84 36.68
C ASP A 516 3.42 12.45 38.15
N MET A 517 2.94 11.25 38.58
CA MET A 517 3.09 10.82 39.97
C MET A 517 4.31 9.89 40.11
N PRO A 518 5.26 10.22 41.00
CA PRO A 518 6.43 9.38 41.24
C PRO A 518 6.04 8.03 41.87
N GLU A 519 6.86 7.03 41.65
CA GLU A 519 6.67 5.71 42.27
C GLU A 519 6.74 5.80 43.79
N GLY A 520 5.73 5.24 44.46
CA GLY A 520 5.64 5.25 45.91
C GLY A 520 4.30 4.74 46.45
N PRO A 521 4.16 4.63 47.75
CA PRO A 521 2.97 4.06 48.41
C PRO A 521 1.65 4.76 48.03
N GLU A 522 1.70 6.06 47.74
CA GLU A 522 0.51 6.82 47.33
C GLU A 522 0.04 6.41 45.92
N ARG A 523 1.00 6.23 45.00
CA ARG A 523 0.72 5.72 43.64
C ARG A 523 0.14 4.31 43.71
N ASP A 524 0.73 3.44 44.54
CA ASP A 524 0.25 2.05 44.71
C ASP A 524 -1.16 2.00 45.32
N ALA A 525 -1.46 2.86 46.29
CA ALA A 525 -2.77 2.97 46.90
C ALA A 525 -3.83 3.47 45.89
N LEU A 526 -3.47 4.46 45.05
CA LEU A 526 -4.35 4.97 44.01
C LEU A 526 -4.59 3.92 42.92
N LEU A 527 -3.53 3.21 42.50
CA LEU A 527 -3.64 2.10 41.56
C LEU A 527 -4.56 1.00 42.07
N ALA A 528 -4.43 0.59 43.32
CA ALA A 528 -5.29 -0.41 43.96
C ALA A 528 -6.76 0.05 43.99
N ARG A 529 -7.00 1.33 44.26
CA ARG A 529 -8.33 1.93 44.23
C ARG A 529 -8.91 1.93 42.81
N MET A 530 -8.14 2.36 41.82
CA MET A 530 -8.58 2.35 40.40
C MET A 530 -8.95 0.95 39.92
N LYS A 531 -8.16 -0.07 40.29
CA LYS A 531 -8.48 -1.48 39.98
C LYS A 531 -9.79 -1.91 40.61
N ALA A 532 -10.03 -1.55 41.87
CA ALA A 532 -11.27 -1.88 42.59
C ALA A 532 -12.50 -1.17 41.98
N GLU A 533 -12.35 0.10 41.58
CA GLU A 533 -13.41 0.87 40.92
C GLU A 533 -13.77 0.27 39.56
N ILE A 534 -12.79 -0.07 38.71
CA ILE A 534 -12.99 -0.68 37.40
C ILE A 534 -13.67 -2.04 37.53
N GLU A 535 -13.24 -2.87 38.48
CA GLU A 535 -13.87 -4.19 38.71
C GLU A 535 -15.32 -4.06 39.20
N ALA A 536 -15.60 -3.11 40.10
CA ALA A 536 -16.95 -2.83 40.56
C ALA A 536 -17.86 -2.33 39.40
N GLU A 537 -17.34 -1.45 38.55
CA GLU A 537 -18.05 -0.96 37.36
C GLU A 537 -18.27 -2.09 36.34
N ARG A 538 -17.26 -2.95 36.13
CA ARG A 538 -17.35 -4.14 35.28
C ARG A 538 -18.49 -5.07 35.70
N GLN A 539 -18.62 -5.35 37.00
CA GLN A 539 -19.72 -6.21 37.51
C GLN A 539 -21.10 -5.60 37.26
N GLN A 540 -21.23 -4.28 37.36
CA GLN A 540 -22.47 -3.57 37.06
C GLN A 540 -22.81 -3.66 35.56
N VAL A 541 -21.83 -3.47 34.68
CA VAL A 541 -21.99 -3.57 33.21
C VAL A 541 -22.36 -5.01 32.82
N LEU A 542 -21.74 -6.03 33.42
CA LEU A 542 -22.09 -7.43 33.19
C LEU A 542 -23.53 -7.72 33.61
N ALA A 543 -23.98 -7.21 34.78
CA ALA A 543 -25.34 -7.36 35.25
C ALA A 543 -26.35 -6.61 34.34
N ALA A 544 -25.96 -5.51 33.70
CA ALA A 544 -26.76 -4.78 32.74
C ALA A 544 -26.87 -5.48 31.35
N GLY A 545 -26.10 -6.56 31.11
CA GLY A 545 -26.14 -7.35 29.88
C GLY A 545 -24.90 -7.15 28.98
N GLY A 546 -23.81 -6.58 29.50
CA GLY A 546 -22.58 -6.34 28.76
C GLY A 546 -22.69 -5.22 27.71
N LEU A 547 -21.80 -5.20 26.73
CA LEU A 547 -21.79 -4.17 25.68
C LEU A 547 -22.90 -4.43 24.64
N PHE A 548 -23.72 -3.40 24.36
CA PHE A 548 -24.67 -3.41 23.25
C PHE A 548 -24.03 -2.80 22.02
N VAL A 549 -24.00 -3.53 20.90
CA VAL A 549 -23.52 -3.05 19.60
C VAL A 549 -24.71 -2.76 18.71
N LEU A 550 -24.86 -1.51 18.31
CA LEU A 550 -25.92 -1.03 17.46
C LEU A 550 -25.30 -0.63 16.10
N GLY A 551 -25.70 -1.30 15.01
CA GLY A 551 -25.35 -0.90 13.65
C GLY A 551 -26.42 -0.01 13.05
N THR A 552 -26.04 1.11 12.46
CA THR A 552 -27.00 2.03 11.82
C THR A 552 -27.34 1.64 10.39
N GLU A 553 -26.50 0.83 9.77
CA GLU A 553 -26.68 0.32 8.41
C GLU A 553 -25.94 -1.02 8.27
N ARG A 554 -26.26 -1.79 7.23
CA ARG A 554 -25.47 -2.94 6.82
C ARG A 554 -24.34 -2.47 5.89
N HIS A 555 -23.16 -2.97 6.11
CA HIS A 555 -22.01 -2.68 5.25
C HIS A 555 -22.09 -3.45 3.93
N GLU A 556 -21.27 -3.07 2.97
CA GLU A 556 -21.13 -3.76 1.69
C GLU A 556 -20.66 -5.22 1.84
N SER A 557 -19.91 -5.52 2.88
CA SER A 557 -19.43 -6.87 3.20
C SER A 557 -19.97 -7.36 4.54
N ARG A 558 -20.44 -8.62 4.55
CA ARG A 558 -20.89 -9.34 5.78
C ARG A 558 -19.76 -9.45 6.80
N ARG A 559 -18.54 -9.49 6.34
CA ARG A 559 -17.33 -9.54 7.16
C ARG A 559 -17.25 -8.34 8.10
N ILE A 560 -17.50 -7.15 7.57
CA ILE A 560 -17.46 -5.90 8.33
C ILE A 560 -18.59 -5.88 9.39
N ASP A 561 -19.77 -6.35 9.05
CA ASP A 561 -20.87 -6.52 10.01
C ASP A 561 -20.47 -7.46 11.16
N ASN A 562 -19.79 -8.57 10.83
CA ASN A 562 -19.31 -9.52 11.82
C ASN A 562 -18.19 -8.94 12.69
N GLN A 563 -17.31 -8.09 12.15
CA GLN A 563 -16.30 -7.37 12.93
C GLN A 563 -16.93 -6.38 13.91
N LEU A 564 -17.95 -5.65 13.49
CA LEU A 564 -18.69 -4.75 14.36
C LEU A 564 -19.38 -5.53 15.50
N ARG A 565 -20.12 -6.59 15.18
CA ARG A 565 -20.72 -7.48 16.18
C ARG A 565 -19.68 -8.08 17.13
N GLY A 566 -18.51 -8.44 16.60
CA GLY A 566 -17.40 -9.04 17.36
C GLY A 566 -16.76 -8.14 18.42
N ARG A 567 -17.17 -6.87 18.49
CA ARG A 567 -16.73 -5.98 19.57
C ARG A 567 -17.41 -6.28 20.90
N SER A 568 -18.53 -7.00 20.89
CA SER A 568 -19.30 -7.43 22.06
C SER A 568 -19.24 -8.94 22.29
N GLY A 569 -19.46 -9.39 23.51
CA GLY A 569 -19.53 -10.82 23.86
C GLY A 569 -18.18 -11.53 23.78
N ARG A 570 -17.11 -10.92 24.26
CA ARG A 570 -15.74 -11.45 24.25
C ARG A 570 -15.50 -12.34 25.46
N GLN A 571 -14.71 -13.41 25.29
CA GLN A 571 -14.28 -14.32 26.36
C GLN A 571 -15.44 -14.82 27.26
N GLY A 572 -16.62 -15.04 26.66
CA GLY A 572 -17.81 -15.51 27.38
C GLY A 572 -18.58 -14.42 28.13
N ASP A 573 -18.23 -13.15 28.00
CA ASP A 573 -19.03 -12.06 28.53
C ASP A 573 -20.40 -12.01 27.83
N PRO A 574 -21.49 -11.61 28.52
CA PRO A 574 -22.77 -11.33 27.87
C PRO A 574 -22.62 -10.14 26.91
N GLY A 575 -23.48 -10.08 25.92
CA GLY A 575 -23.49 -8.99 24.95
C GLY A 575 -24.70 -9.05 24.05
N LEU A 576 -24.96 -7.98 23.34
CA LEU A 576 -26.09 -7.85 22.44
C LEU A 576 -25.68 -7.14 21.17
N SER A 577 -26.26 -7.52 20.02
CA SER A 577 -26.11 -6.74 18.79
C SER A 577 -27.42 -6.64 18.02
N ARG A 578 -27.67 -5.49 17.39
CA ARG A 578 -28.83 -5.25 16.51
C ARG A 578 -28.47 -4.24 15.45
N PHE A 579 -29.02 -4.40 14.23
CA PHE A 579 -28.95 -3.41 13.16
C PHE A 579 -30.29 -2.71 12.95
N TYR A 580 -30.21 -1.38 12.77
CA TYR A 580 -31.33 -0.50 12.46
C TYR A 580 -31.17 -0.01 11.02
N LEU A 581 -32.10 -0.32 10.15
CA LEU A 581 -31.98 -0.18 8.71
C LEU A 581 -33.12 0.69 8.15
N SER A 582 -32.88 1.39 7.05
CA SER A 582 -33.90 2.14 6.33
C SER A 582 -33.82 1.90 4.83
N LEU A 583 -34.90 2.26 4.10
CA LEU A 583 -34.89 2.19 2.64
C LEU A 583 -33.93 3.18 1.99
N ASP A 584 -33.56 4.23 2.73
CA ASP A 584 -32.64 5.27 2.28
C ASP A 584 -31.17 4.84 2.39
N ASP A 585 -30.89 3.70 3.06
CA ASP A 585 -29.53 3.19 3.22
C ASP A 585 -28.95 2.79 1.85
N ASP A 586 -27.70 3.16 1.60
CA ASP A 586 -27.04 3.04 0.29
C ASP A 586 -27.04 1.62 -0.26
N LEU A 587 -26.79 0.61 0.57
CA LEU A 587 -26.82 -0.79 0.14
C LEU A 587 -28.20 -1.20 -0.41
N LEU A 588 -29.28 -0.74 0.21
CA LEU A 588 -30.65 -1.03 -0.22
C LEU A 588 -31.07 -0.17 -1.41
N ARG A 589 -30.66 1.08 -1.43
CA ARG A 589 -30.96 2.01 -2.52
C ARG A 589 -30.32 1.57 -3.84
N ILE A 590 -29.06 1.11 -3.80
CA ILE A 590 -28.25 0.75 -4.99
C ILE A 590 -28.51 -0.68 -5.43
N PHE A 591 -28.52 -1.64 -4.50
CA PHE A 591 -28.52 -3.07 -4.78
C PHE A 591 -29.83 -3.78 -4.39
N GLY A 592 -30.75 -3.10 -3.74
CA GLY A 592 -32.03 -3.67 -3.34
C GLY A 592 -32.97 -3.89 -4.54
N PRO A 593 -33.90 -4.85 -4.47
CA PRO A 593 -34.92 -5.06 -5.49
C PRO A 593 -35.91 -3.89 -5.49
N GLN A 594 -35.65 -2.89 -6.31
CA GLN A 594 -36.34 -1.58 -6.34
C GLN A 594 -37.86 -1.65 -6.59
N THR A 595 -38.41 -2.74 -7.12
CA THR A 595 -39.81 -2.78 -7.56
C THR A 595 -40.79 -3.55 -6.65
N ALA A 596 -40.37 -4.67 -6.06
CA ALA A 596 -41.26 -5.48 -5.22
C ALA A 596 -41.17 -5.08 -3.74
N PHE A 597 -39.99 -4.77 -3.26
CA PHE A 597 -39.67 -4.48 -1.88
C PHE A 597 -40.21 -3.09 -1.47
N ALA A 598 -39.92 -2.06 -2.28
CA ALA A 598 -40.45 -0.72 -2.06
C ALA A 598 -41.99 -0.66 -2.10
N ARG A 599 -42.64 -1.47 -2.95
CA ARG A 599 -44.09 -1.57 -2.99
C ARG A 599 -44.69 -2.24 -1.75
N LEU A 600 -43.99 -3.23 -1.19
CA LEU A 600 -44.41 -3.93 0.01
C LEU A 600 -44.31 -3.01 1.24
N MET A 601 -43.22 -2.25 1.32
CA MET A 601 -42.92 -1.34 2.43
C MET A 601 -43.87 -0.11 2.40
N ASN A 602 -44.09 0.50 1.23
CA ASN A 602 -44.96 1.67 1.11
C ASN A 602 -46.46 1.39 1.36
N LYS A 603 -46.86 0.12 1.34
CA LYS A 603 -48.28 -0.24 1.50
C LYS A 603 -48.66 -0.62 2.93
N ASN A 604 -47.73 -0.98 3.79
CA ASN A 604 -48.03 -1.63 5.08
C ASN A 604 -47.34 -1.01 6.30
N LEU A 605 -46.64 0.12 6.17
CA LEU A 605 -45.95 0.78 7.30
C LEU A 605 -46.63 2.11 7.61
N GLU A 606 -47.04 2.27 8.86
CA GLU A 606 -47.30 3.60 9.43
C GLU A 606 -45.94 4.26 9.76
N ASP A 607 -45.89 5.60 9.80
CA ASP A 607 -44.66 6.33 10.12
C ASP A 607 -44.25 6.00 11.57
N GLY A 608 -42.97 5.61 11.76
CA GLY A 608 -42.40 5.23 13.04
C GLY A 608 -42.51 3.75 13.41
N GLU A 609 -43.18 2.89 12.60
CA GLU A 609 -43.23 1.44 12.83
C GLU A 609 -42.03 0.70 12.25
N ALA A 610 -41.51 -0.27 13.00
CA ALA A 610 -40.44 -1.17 12.55
C ALA A 610 -40.99 -2.48 11.97
N ILE A 611 -40.41 -2.95 10.89
CA ILE A 611 -40.62 -4.32 10.42
C ILE A 611 -39.44 -5.19 10.86
N VAL A 612 -39.74 -6.27 11.56
CA VAL A 612 -38.80 -7.33 11.85
C VAL A 612 -39.18 -8.54 11.00
N SER A 613 -38.35 -8.91 10.05
CA SER A 613 -38.62 -10.02 9.14
C SER A 613 -37.36 -10.76 8.72
N PRO A 614 -37.23 -12.06 9.04
CA PRO A 614 -36.07 -12.88 8.59
C PRO A 614 -35.93 -12.94 7.07
N TRP A 615 -37.01 -12.73 6.31
CA TRP A 615 -36.97 -12.69 4.85
C TRP A 615 -36.25 -11.46 4.33
N ILE A 616 -36.42 -10.30 4.98
CA ILE A 616 -35.74 -9.05 4.64
C ILE A 616 -34.22 -9.18 4.92
N SER A 617 -33.87 -9.66 6.09
CA SER A 617 -32.46 -9.91 6.45
C SER A 617 -31.76 -10.83 5.43
N LYS A 618 -32.50 -11.87 4.95
CA LYS A 618 -31.97 -12.76 3.92
C LYS A 618 -31.84 -12.11 2.53
N ALA A 619 -32.71 -11.20 2.19
CA ALA A 619 -32.61 -10.44 0.95
C ALA A 619 -31.38 -9.52 0.95
N ILE A 620 -31.09 -8.86 2.09
CA ILE A 620 -29.90 -8.04 2.27
C ILE A 620 -28.62 -8.90 2.21
N GLU A 621 -28.59 -10.04 2.91
CA GLU A 621 -27.46 -10.97 2.81
C GLU A 621 -27.19 -11.35 1.35
N THR A 622 -28.24 -11.50 0.54
CA THR A 622 -28.08 -11.81 -0.89
C THR A 622 -27.55 -10.62 -1.66
N ALA A 623 -27.95 -9.39 -1.32
CA ALA A 623 -27.38 -8.16 -1.90
C ALA A 623 -25.91 -8.03 -1.53
N GLN A 624 -25.54 -8.19 -0.26
CA GLN A 624 -24.15 -8.17 0.18
C GLN A 624 -23.28 -9.20 -0.57
N LYS A 625 -23.76 -10.43 -0.75
CA LYS A 625 -23.04 -11.46 -1.53
C LYS A 625 -22.79 -11.03 -2.98
N LYS A 626 -23.70 -10.29 -3.59
CA LYS A 626 -23.50 -9.76 -4.96
C LYS A 626 -22.44 -8.67 -4.99
N VAL A 627 -22.45 -7.79 -3.97
CA VAL A 627 -21.43 -6.73 -3.84
C VAL A 627 -20.06 -7.33 -3.56
N GLU A 628 -19.98 -8.29 -2.63
CA GLU A 628 -18.75 -9.04 -2.33
C GLU A 628 -18.19 -9.71 -3.61
N ALA A 629 -19.03 -10.37 -4.40
CA ALA A 629 -18.60 -11.00 -5.66
C ALA A 629 -18.10 -9.96 -6.68
N ARG A 630 -18.80 -8.83 -6.83
CA ARG A 630 -18.35 -7.74 -7.70
C ARG A 630 -17.00 -7.16 -7.26
N ASN A 631 -16.84 -6.90 -5.97
CA ASN A 631 -15.60 -6.38 -5.42
C ASN A 631 -14.44 -7.38 -5.60
N TYR A 632 -14.72 -8.67 -5.45
CA TYR A 632 -13.75 -9.73 -5.77
C TYR A 632 -13.32 -9.70 -7.23
N ASP A 633 -14.28 -9.62 -8.18
CA ASP A 633 -13.98 -9.56 -9.60
C ASP A 633 -13.11 -8.33 -9.94
N ILE A 634 -13.38 -7.17 -9.32
CA ILE A 634 -12.58 -5.96 -9.49
C ILE A 634 -11.13 -6.18 -8.99
N ARG A 635 -10.97 -6.69 -7.76
CA ARG A 635 -9.63 -6.97 -7.22
C ARG A 635 -8.87 -7.99 -8.07
N LYS A 636 -9.56 -9.01 -8.55
CA LYS A 636 -8.99 -10.01 -9.44
C LYS A 636 -8.49 -9.40 -10.75
N GLN A 637 -9.27 -8.50 -11.36
CA GLN A 637 -8.83 -7.76 -12.56
C GLN A 637 -7.58 -6.91 -12.28
N VAL A 638 -7.56 -6.18 -11.17
CA VAL A 638 -6.37 -5.39 -10.77
C VAL A 638 -5.13 -6.28 -10.69
N VAL A 639 -5.25 -7.44 -10.04
CA VAL A 639 -4.15 -8.42 -9.95
C VAL A 639 -3.74 -8.95 -11.33
N GLU A 640 -4.70 -9.31 -12.18
CA GLU A 640 -4.41 -9.84 -13.51
C GLU A 640 -3.65 -8.84 -14.41
N PHE A 641 -3.92 -7.54 -14.28
CA PHE A 641 -3.16 -6.49 -14.97
C PHE A 641 -1.78 -6.27 -14.34
N ASP A 642 -1.71 -6.22 -13.01
CA ASP A 642 -0.44 -6.03 -12.30
C ASP A 642 0.49 -7.25 -12.40
N ASP A 643 -0.03 -8.46 -12.54
CA ASP A 643 0.78 -9.67 -12.73
C ASP A 643 1.68 -9.56 -13.98
N VAL A 644 1.18 -8.96 -15.06
CA VAL A 644 1.97 -8.71 -16.28
C VAL A 644 3.13 -7.76 -15.99
N MET A 645 2.84 -6.65 -15.33
CA MET A 645 3.86 -5.68 -14.94
C MET A 645 4.83 -6.29 -13.91
N ASN A 646 4.33 -7.10 -13.00
CA ASN A 646 5.13 -7.74 -11.95
C ASN A 646 6.15 -8.74 -12.50
N ASP A 647 5.80 -9.48 -13.54
CA ASP A 647 6.76 -10.41 -14.18
C ASP A 647 7.90 -9.61 -14.85
N GLN A 648 7.59 -8.51 -15.51
CA GLN A 648 8.59 -7.60 -16.09
C GLN A 648 9.43 -6.91 -14.99
N ARG A 649 8.78 -6.44 -13.91
CA ARG A 649 9.46 -5.83 -12.74
C ARG A 649 10.49 -6.77 -12.13
N LYS A 650 10.15 -8.04 -11.96
CA LYS A 650 11.08 -9.04 -11.45
C LYS A 650 12.34 -9.13 -12.32
N VAL A 651 12.18 -9.23 -13.63
CA VAL A 651 13.32 -9.31 -14.56
C VAL A 651 14.22 -8.07 -14.42
N ILE A 652 13.63 -6.88 -14.42
CA ILE A 652 14.39 -5.62 -14.32
C ILE A 652 15.09 -5.50 -12.94
N TYR A 653 14.39 -5.82 -11.85
CA TYR A 653 14.96 -5.71 -10.50
C TYR A 653 16.01 -6.80 -10.22
N GLU A 654 15.87 -8.00 -10.80
CA GLU A 654 16.89 -9.05 -10.76
C GLU A 654 18.14 -8.64 -11.53
N GLN A 655 18.00 -8.16 -12.77
CA GLN A 655 19.12 -7.63 -13.57
C GLN A 655 19.82 -6.46 -12.84
N ARG A 656 19.04 -5.56 -12.26
CA ARG A 656 19.57 -4.44 -11.49
C ARG A 656 20.40 -4.91 -10.27
N ALA A 657 19.89 -5.90 -9.56
CA ALA A 657 20.59 -6.50 -8.43
C ALA A 657 21.89 -7.22 -8.87
N GLU A 658 21.84 -7.95 -9.98
CA GLU A 658 23.00 -8.62 -10.57
C GLU A 658 24.09 -7.63 -10.96
N ILE A 659 23.73 -6.50 -11.60
CA ILE A 659 24.68 -5.43 -11.94
C ILE A 659 25.31 -4.83 -10.68
N MET A 660 24.52 -4.61 -9.61
CA MET A 660 25.06 -4.08 -8.36
C MET A 660 26.01 -5.06 -7.65
N ASP A 661 25.68 -6.35 -7.67
CA ASP A 661 26.42 -7.40 -6.97
C ASP A 661 27.66 -7.90 -7.77
N ALA A 662 27.69 -7.70 -9.09
CA ALA A 662 28.81 -8.15 -9.94
C ALA A 662 30.09 -7.39 -9.63
N ASP A 663 31.24 -8.07 -9.56
CA ASP A 663 32.53 -7.42 -9.46
C ASP A 663 32.92 -6.74 -10.79
N ASN A 664 32.56 -7.35 -11.92
CA ASN A 664 32.82 -6.86 -13.28
C ASN A 664 31.53 -6.99 -14.14
N VAL A 665 31.26 -6.00 -14.95
CA VAL A 665 30.09 -5.94 -15.87
C VAL A 665 30.50 -5.77 -17.34
N SER A 666 31.82 -5.77 -17.62
CA SER A 666 32.34 -5.52 -18.97
C SER A 666 31.84 -6.56 -19.99
N ASP A 667 31.70 -7.82 -19.59
CA ASP A 667 31.15 -8.89 -20.43
C ASP A 667 29.71 -8.57 -20.88
N VAL A 668 28.87 -8.04 -19.95
CA VAL A 668 27.50 -7.62 -20.24
C VAL A 668 27.47 -6.45 -21.23
N VAL A 669 28.38 -5.50 -21.06
CA VAL A 669 28.51 -4.35 -21.96
C VAL A 669 28.96 -4.79 -23.36
N GLU A 670 29.90 -5.72 -23.45
CA GLU A 670 30.36 -6.31 -24.72
C GLU A 670 29.20 -7.03 -25.43
N ASP A 671 28.43 -7.83 -24.73
CA ASP A 671 27.25 -8.51 -25.27
C ASP A 671 26.22 -7.50 -25.77
N PHE A 672 25.92 -6.43 -25.01
CA PHE A 672 24.99 -5.38 -25.44
C PHE A 672 25.46 -4.70 -26.72
N ARG A 673 26.77 -4.40 -26.81
CA ARG A 673 27.35 -3.79 -28.01
C ARG A 673 27.28 -4.73 -29.22
N ALA A 674 27.58 -6.01 -29.03
CA ALA A 674 27.50 -7.02 -30.08
C ALA A 674 26.04 -7.20 -30.61
N GLU A 675 25.08 -7.31 -29.69
CA GLU A 675 23.65 -7.42 -30.07
C GLU A 675 23.15 -6.14 -30.73
N THR A 676 23.58 -4.94 -30.28
CA THR A 676 23.25 -3.68 -30.91
C THR A 676 23.79 -3.60 -32.33
N ILE A 677 25.06 -3.93 -32.55
CA ILE A 677 25.68 -3.96 -33.90
C ILE A 677 24.89 -4.91 -34.81
N ARG A 678 24.59 -6.10 -34.32
CA ARG A 678 23.80 -7.08 -35.08
C ARG A 678 22.43 -6.51 -35.44
N GLY A 679 21.73 -5.91 -34.49
CA GLY A 679 20.43 -5.26 -34.71
C GLY A 679 20.47 -4.19 -35.78
N LEU A 680 21.44 -3.27 -35.74
CA LEU A 680 21.62 -2.18 -36.70
C LEU A 680 21.91 -2.73 -38.13
N VAL A 681 22.77 -3.75 -38.22
CA VAL A 681 23.09 -4.38 -39.52
C VAL A 681 21.85 -5.08 -40.08
N PHE A 682 21.15 -5.90 -39.32
CA PHE A 682 19.97 -6.62 -39.82
C PHE A 682 18.76 -5.71 -40.07
N ALA A 683 18.67 -4.57 -39.43
CA ALA A 683 17.63 -3.57 -39.70
C ALA A 683 17.83 -2.87 -41.07
N SER A 684 19.07 -2.69 -41.50
CA SER A 684 19.43 -2.06 -42.76
C SER A 684 19.72 -3.09 -43.89
N CYS A 685 20.13 -4.29 -43.50
CA CYS A 685 20.48 -5.39 -44.40
C CYS A 685 19.64 -6.64 -44.03
N PRO A 686 18.33 -6.71 -44.37
CA PRO A 686 17.45 -7.80 -43.95
C PRO A 686 17.93 -9.18 -44.48
N GLU A 687 17.62 -10.23 -43.68
CA GLU A 687 17.88 -11.60 -44.10
C GLU A 687 17.17 -11.94 -45.42
N ALA A 688 17.76 -12.79 -46.21
CA ALA A 688 17.25 -13.20 -47.54
C ALA A 688 17.15 -12.09 -48.60
N THR A 689 17.85 -10.96 -48.44
CA THR A 689 18.00 -9.91 -49.45
C THR A 689 19.42 -9.90 -50.00
N TYR A 690 19.56 -9.45 -51.27
CA TYR A 690 20.86 -9.30 -51.90
C TYR A 690 21.55 -7.97 -51.51
N PRO A 691 22.89 -7.90 -51.57
CA PRO A 691 23.62 -6.68 -51.18
C PRO A 691 23.19 -5.41 -51.93
N GLU A 692 22.70 -5.52 -53.13
CA GLU A 692 22.16 -4.41 -53.93
C GLU A 692 20.86 -3.82 -53.39
N GLN A 693 20.17 -4.53 -52.49
CA GLN A 693 18.91 -4.12 -51.87
C GLN A 693 19.10 -3.58 -50.47
N TRP A 694 20.35 -3.59 -49.96
CA TRP A 694 20.66 -3.14 -48.61
C TRP A 694 20.66 -1.60 -48.55
N ASP A 695 20.15 -1.06 -47.48
CA ASP A 695 20.15 0.38 -47.18
C ASP A 695 21.46 0.78 -46.45
N ILE A 696 22.51 0.96 -47.27
CA ILE A 696 23.86 1.24 -46.75
C ILE A 696 23.99 2.66 -46.16
N GLU A 697 23.26 3.61 -46.68
CA GLU A 697 23.25 5.00 -46.19
C GLU A 697 22.65 5.01 -44.76
N ARG A 698 21.50 4.36 -44.59
CA ARG A 698 20.88 4.22 -43.28
C ARG A 698 21.78 3.46 -42.29
N LEU A 699 22.45 2.39 -42.72
CA LEU A 699 23.41 1.68 -41.89
C LEU A 699 24.52 2.60 -41.41
N LYS A 700 25.13 3.39 -42.27
CA LYS A 700 26.20 4.33 -41.93
C LYS A 700 25.73 5.41 -40.95
N GLU A 701 24.57 6.00 -41.21
CA GLU A 701 23.97 6.99 -40.30
C GLU A 701 23.73 6.38 -38.89
N SER A 702 23.17 5.19 -38.82
CA SER A 702 22.91 4.50 -37.57
C SER A 702 24.20 4.12 -36.81
N LEU A 703 25.24 3.67 -37.53
CA LEU A 703 26.55 3.33 -36.93
C LEU A 703 27.30 4.60 -36.44
N GLU A 704 27.19 5.72 -37.15
CA GLU A 704 27.72 6.99 -36.68
C GLU A 704 26.97 7.52 -35.47
N GLU A 705 25.65 7.42 -35.47
CA GLU A 705 24.79 7.86 -34.36
C GLU A 705 25.02 7.04 -33.10
N VAL A 706 25.06 5.72 -33.20
CA VAL A 706 25.10 4.83 -32.03
C VAL A 706 26.52 4.54 -31.59
N LEU A 707 27.42 4.23 -32.52
CA LEU A 707 28.79 3.78 -32.21
C LEU A 707 29.85 4.86 -32.40
N ASP A 708 29.51 5.98 -32.99
CA ASP A 708 30.46 7.04 -33.40
C ASP A 708 31.58 6.46 -34.32
N LEU A 709 31.14 5.54 -35.24
CA LEU A 709 32.02 4.84 -36.17
C LEU A 709 31.59 5.17 -37.62
N GLN A 710 32.60 5.33 -38.49
CA GLN A 710 32.42 5.49 -39.93
C GLN A 710 33.16 4.37 -40.69
N PRO A 711 32.61 3.14 -40.67
CA PRO A 711 33.22 2.01 -41.34
C PRO A 711 33.15 2.17 -42.88
N PRO A 712 34.19 1.74 -43.64
CA PRO A 712 34.22 1.81 -45.10
C PRO A 712 33.34 0.71 -45.72
N VAL A 713 32.04 0.64 -45.42
CA VAL A 713 31.14 -0.43 -45.82
C VAL A 713 31.09 -0.61 -47.37
N GLU A 714 31.11 0.50 -48.12
CA GLU A 714 31.11 0.42 -49.58
C GLU A 714 32.32 -0.28 -50.16
N SER A 715 33.49 -0.16 -49.53
CA SER A 715 34.69 -0.87 -49.95
C SER A 715 34.63 -2.34 -49.63
N TRP A 716 33.98 -2.71 -48.51
CA TRP A 716 33.75 -4.11 -48.17
C TRP A 716 32.79 -4.82 -49.14
N LEU A 717 31.76 -4.12 -49.57
CA LEU A 717 30.79 -4.66 -50.56
C LEU A 717 31.37 -4.86 -51.98
N GLN A 718 32.58 -4.40 -52.26
CA GLN A 718 33.29 -4.71 -53.50
C GLN A 718 34.02 -6.07 -53.48
N GLU A 719 34.11 -6.69 -52.31
CA GLU A 719 34.66 -8.02 -52.13
C GLU A 719 33.63 -9.11 -52.52
N ASP A 720 34.14 -10.25 -53.01
CA ASP A 720 33.27 -11.36 -53.40
C ASP A 720 32.65 -12.03 -52.17
N ALA A 721 31.32 -12.26 -52.19
CA ALA A 721 30.56 -13.03 -51.21
C ALA A 721 30.47 -12.43 -49.79
N VAL A 722 30.36 -11.11 -49.66
CA VAL A 722 30.10 -10.44 -48.38
C VAL A 722 28.65 -10.71 -47.95
N ASP A 723 28.49 -11.20 -46.73
CA ASP A 723 27.22 -11.37 -46.04
C ASP A 723 27.04 -10.47 -44.83
N GLN A 724 25.85 -10.53 -44.19
CA GLN A 724 25.53 -9.74 -43.04
C GLN A 724 26.44 -10.05 -41.81
N ASP A 725 26.72 -11.34 -41.62
CA ASP A 725 27.52 -11.78 -40.49
C ASP A 725 28.98 -11.27 -40.59
N MET A 726 29.54 -11.23 -41.81
CA MET A 726 30.86 -10.60 -42.04
C MET A 726 30.86 -9.10 -41.79
N LEU A 727 29.76 -8.38 -42.11
CA LEU A 727 29.66 -6.98 -41.75
C LEU A 727 29.60 -6.80 -40.22
N VAL A 728 28.83 -7.64 -39.52
CA VAL A 728 28.75 -7.62 -38.05
C VAL A 728 30.15 -7.85 -37.46
N GLU A 729 30.89 -8.86 -37.88
CA GLU A 729 32.23 -9.17 -37.36
C GLU A 729 33.23 -8.01 -37.57
N ARG A 730 33.22 -7.39 -38.76
CA ARG A 730 34.11 -6.26 -39.07
C ARG A 730 33.78 -5.00 -38.26
N ILE A 731 32.50 -4.70 -38.11
CA ILE A 731 32.03 -3.56 -37.30
C ILE A 731 32.35 -3.81 -35.84
N GLN A 732 32.12 -5.05 -35.35
CA GLN A 732 32.47 -5.45 -33.99
C GLN A 732 33.95 -5.20 -33.70
N LEU A 733 34.84 -5.66 -34.57
CA LEU A 733 36.29 -5.48 -34.40
C LEU A 733 36.67 -3.97 -34.34
N MET A 734 36.08 -3.15 -35.22
CA MET A 734 36.33 -1.70 -35.16
C MET A 734 35.82 -1.06 -33.89
N SER A 735 34.70 -1.53 -33.39
CA SER A 735 34.11 -1.08 -32.15
C SER A 735 34.96 -1.47 -30.94
N ASP A 736 35.51 -2.68 -30.94
CA ASP A 736 36.40 -3.17 -29.89
C ASP A 736 37.74 -2.40 -29.86
N GLU A 737 38.33 -2.12 -31.05
CA GLU A 737 39.51 -1.27 -31.16
C GLU A 737 39.29 0.14 -30.63
N ARG A 738 38.13 0.74 -30.95
CA ARG A 738 37.77 2.06 -30.45
C ARG A 738 37.56 2.06 -28.93
N MET A 739 36.92 1.05 -28.37
CA MET A 739 36.72 0.93 -26.94
C MET A 739 38.06 0.71 -26.21
N ALA A 740 38.93 -0.13 -26.74
CA ALA A 740 40.26 -0.34 -26.20
C ALA A 740 41.10 0.94 -26.19
N ALA A 741 41.10 1.72 -27.29
CA ALA A 741 41.76 3.02 -27.36
C ALA A 741 41.20 4.04 -26.37
N LYS A 742 39.93 3.98 -26.07
CA LYS A 742 39.24 4.87 -25.13
C LYS A 742 39.56 4.56 -23.68
N THR A 743 39.73 3.29 -23.36
CA THR A 743 40.05 2.82 -22.01
C THR A 743 41.58 2.81 -21.75
N GLU A 744 42.37 3.08 -22.76
CA GLU A 744 43.84 3.16 -22.62
C GLU A 744 44.24 4.26 -21.61
N GLY A 745 44.89 3.87 -20.52
CA GLY A 745 45.33 4.78 -19.46
C GLY A 745 44.27 5.03 -18.36
N VAL A 746 43.08 4.41 -18.43
CA VAL A 746 42.09 4.44 -17.38
C VAL A 746 42.27 3.24 -16.45
N GLU A 747 42.20 3.47 -15.14
CA GLU A 747 42.28 2.42 -14.15
C GLU A 747 41.05 1.46 -14.29
N PRO A 748 41.23 0.14 -14.43
CA PRO A 748 40.17 -0.80 -14.73
C PRO A 748 38.98 -0.71 -13.75
N ASP A 749 39.24 -0.60 -12.45
CA ASP A 749 38.20 -0.52 -11.43
C ASP A 749 37.34 0.75 -11.60
N ARG A 750 37.94 1.86 -12.03
CA ARG A 750 37.19 3.10 -12.31
C ARG A 750 36.30 2.96 -13.55
N TRP A 751 36.81 2.29 -14.58
CA TRP A 751 36.02 2.06 -15.78
C TRP A 751 34.82 1.17 -15.51
N ILE A 752 34.98 0.10 -14.74
CA ILE A 752 33.91 -0.78 -14.29
C ILE A 752 32.82 0.01 -13.53
N GLN A 753 33.20 0.99 -12.68
CA GLN A 753 32.23 1.84 -12.01
C GLN A 753 31.45 2.74 -12.99
N VAL A 754 32.09 3.24 -14.05
CA VAL A 754 31.42 4.00 -15.12
C VAL A 754 30.43 3.11 -15.84
N GLU A 755 30.81 1.90 -16.22
CA GLU A 755 29.93 0.91 -16.87
C GLU A 755 28.71 0.58 -16.00
N LYS A 756 28.92 0.27 -14.70
CA LYS A 756 27.84 0.02 -13.75
C LYS A 756 26.87 1.20 -13.62
N ASN A 757 27.40 2.40 -13.48
CA ASN A 757 26.58 3.60 -13.36
C ASN A 757 25.75 3.85 -14.62
N VAL A 758 26.34 3.71 -15.80
CA VAL A 758 25.65 3.88 -17.09
C VAL A 758 24.56 2.80 -17.23
N LEU A 759 24.85 1.54 -16.90
CA LEU A 759 23.89 0.44 -16.94
C LEU A 759 22.67 0.72 -16.02
N ILE A 760 22.92 1.06 -14.75
CA ILE A 760 21.85 1.28 -13.77
C ILE A 760 21.02 2.52 -14.14
N GLN A 761 21.64 3.63 -14.55
CA GLN A 761 20.93 4.84 -14.92
C GLN A 761 20.04 4.64 -16.15
N ASN A 762 20.52 3.96 -17.18
CA ASN A 762 19.71 3.67 -18.37
C ASN A 762 18.57 2.70 -18.05
N LEU A 763 18.86 1.65 -17.27
CA LEU A 763 17.83 0.70 -16.85
C LEU A 763 16.73 1.40 -16.06
N ASP A 764 17.08 2.27 -15.09
CA ASP A 764 16.13 3.02 -14.29
C ASP A 764 15.33 4.04 -15.13
N HIS A 765 16.00 4.73 -16.08
CA HIS A 765 15.35 5.70 -16.97
C HIS A 765 14.29 5.04 -17.85
N HIS A 766 14.69 4.04 -18.62
CA HIS A 766 13.79 3.33 -19.51
C HIS A 766 12.67 2.58 -18.78
N TRP A 767 12.97 2.03 -17.59
CA TRP A 767 11.94 1.39 -16.77
C TRP A 767 10.86 2.37 -16.32
N LYS A 768 11.21 3.60 -15.92
CA LYS A 768 10.24 4.64 -15.56
C LYS A 768 9.35 5.03 -16.74
N GLU A 769 9.93 5.20 -17.93
CA GLU A 769 9.16 5.50 -19.15
C GLU A 769 8.23 4.35 -19.52
N HIS A 770 8.70 3.11 -19.37
CA HIS A 770 7.91 1.92 -19.62
C HIS A 770 6.71 1.80 -18.66
N LEU A 771 6.90 2.08 -17.37
CA LEU A 771 5.80 2.12 -16.41
C LEU A 771 4.73 3.13 -16.81
N ALA A 772 5.12 4.34 -17.21
CA ALA A 772 4.20 5.36 -17.69
C ALA A 772 3.44 4.91 -18.96
N THR A 773 4.12 4.24 -19.88
CA THR A 773 3.52 3.69 -21.10
C THR A 773 2.53 2.57 -20.78
N LEU A 774 2.85 1.67 -19.86
CA LEU A 774 1.95 0.62 -19.41
C LEU A 774 0.71 1.16 -18.69
N ASP A 775 0.87 2.20 -17.87
CA ASP A 775 -0.26 2.85 -17.19
C ASP A 775 -1.19 3.51 -18.23
N ALA A 776 -0.65 4.21 -19.22
CA ALA A 776 -1.42 4.78 -20.31
C ALA A 776 -2.13 3.70 -21.14
N LEU A 777 -1.43 2.61 -21.46
CA LEU A 777 -2.02 1.46 -22.18
C LEU A 777 -3.19 0.84 -21.38
N ARG A 778 -3.05 0.67 -20.07
CA ARG A 778 -4.09 0.11 -19.19
C ARG A 778 -5.38 0.92 -19.25
N GLN A 779 -5.29 2.25 -19.35
CA GLN A 779 -6.47 3.11 -19.43
C GLN A 779 -7.22 2.97 -20.76
N VAL A 780 -6.49 2.79 -21.88
CA VAL A 780 -7.11 2.75 -23.22
C VAL A 780 -7.47 1.35 -23.68
N ILE A 781 -6.90 0.29 -23.10
CA ILE A 781 -7.06 -1.10 -23.59
C ILE A 781 -8.51 -1.59 -23.51
N HIS A 782 -9.32 -1.04 -22.61
CA HIS A 782 -10.72 -1.39 -22.46
C HIS A 782 -11.55 -1.04 -23.70
N LEU A 783 -11.13 -0.07 -24.51
CA LEU A 783 -11.79 0.28 -25.78
C LEU A 783 -11.75 -0.86 -26.78
N ARG A 784 -10.78 -1.77 -26.70
CA ARG A 784 -10.70 -2.95 -27.60
C ARG A 784 -11.80 -3.99 -27.33
N SER A 785 -12.53 -3.89 -26.25
CA SER A 785 -13.70 -4.73 -26.01
C SER A 785 -14.80 -4.49 -27.03
N TYR A 786 -14.89 -3.31 -27.65
CA TYR A 786 -15.83 -3.01 -28.74
C TYR A 786 -15.55 -3.87 -29.99
N ALA A 787 -14.29 -4.26 -30.21
CA ALA A 787 -13.89 -5.19 -31.28
C ALA A 787 -14.04 -6.67 -30.89
N GLN A 788 -14.78 -7.00 -29.83
CA GLN A 788 -14.98 -8.36 -29.27
C GLN A 788 -13.69 -9.06 -28.83
N LYS A 789 -12.63 -8.32 -28.58
CA LYS A 789 -11.38 -8.83 -28.02
C LYS A 789 -11.40 -8.73 -26.49
N LYS A 790 -10.69 -9.64 -25.83
CA LYS A 790 -10.55 -9.58 -24.36
C LYS A 790 -9.45 -8.57 -24.00
N PRO A 791 -9.76 -7.50 -23.24
CA PRO A 791 -8.78 -6.47 -22.92
C PRO A 791 -7.50 -6.99 -22.30
N ILE A 792 -7.59 -7.96 -21.40
CA ILE A 792 -6.43 -8.54 -20.73
C ILE A 792 -5.48 -9.30 -21.67
N ASP A 793 -6.02 -10.01 -22.67
CA ASP A 793 -5.21 -10.77 -23.61
C ASP A 793 -4.47 -9.82 -24.57
N GLU A 794 -5.13 -8.75 -25.00
CA GLU A 794 -4.51 -7.67 -25.79
C GLU A 794 -3.45 -6.91 -24.98
N TYR A 795 -3.77 -6.59 -23.72
CA TYR A 795 -2.81 -5.96 -22.82
C TYR A 795 -1.53 -6.79 -22.65
N LYS A 796 -1.65 -8.10 -22.44
CA LYS A 796 -0.50 -9.00 -22.33
C LYS A 796 0.37 -8.97 -23.60
N GLN A 797 -0.24 -9.01 -24.79
CA GLN A 797 0.49 -8.99 -26.04
C GLN A 797 1.22 -7.65 -26.26
N GLU A 798 0.54 -6.54 -26.04
CA GLU A 798 1.14 -5.23 -26.22
C GLU A 798 2.19 -4.91 -25.17
N ALA A 799 1.95 -5.24 -23.90
CA ALA A 799 2.93 -5.10 -22.84
C ALA A 799 4.21 -5.92 -23.09
N PHE A 800 4.08 -7.11 -23.68
CA PHE A 800 5.22 -7.91 -24.09
C PHE A 800 6.04 -7.23 -25.18
N MET A 801 5.38 -6.74 -26.25
CA MET A 801 6.06 -6.02 -27.33
C MET A 801 6.74 -4.74 -26.83
N LEU A 802 6.10 -4.02 -25.93
CA LEU A 802 6.69 -2.81 -25.29
C LEU A 802 7.91 -3.18 -24.46
N PHE A 803 7.88 -4.30 -23.76
CA PHE A 803 9.01 -4.78 -22.96
C PHE A 803 10.20 -5.23 -23.83
N GLU A 804 9.95 -5.89 -24.96
CA GLU A 804 11.01 -6.20 -25.92
C GLU A 804 11.67 -4.93 -26.48
N ARG A 805 10.88 -3.91 -26.82
CA ARG A 805 11.40 -2.61 -27.26
C ARG A 805 12.22 -1.93 -26.16
N LEU A 806 11.77 -1.98 -24.90
CA LEU A 806 12.52 -1.49 -23.75
C LEU A 806 13.91 -2.13 -23.67
N LEU A 807 14.01 -3.44 -23.77
CA LEU A 807 15.29 -4.16 -23.69
C LEU A 807 16.23 -3.77 -24.85
N ILE A 808 15.69 -3.57 -26.05
CA ILE A 808 16.47 -3.09 -27.21
C ILE A 808 16.97 -1.67 -26.95
N ALA A 809 16.10 -0.75 -26.50
CA ALA A 809 16.45 0.63 -26.24
C ALA A 809 17.54 0.75 -25.15
N ILE A 810 17.45 -0.05 -24.07
CA ILE A 810 18.49 -0.10 -23.04
C ILE A 810 19.85 -0.47 -23.63
N ARG A 811 19.92 -1.52 -24.50
CA ARG A 811 21.17 -1.96 -25.13
C ARG A 811 21.75 -0.88 -26.04
N GLU A 812 20.92 -0.26 -26.86
CA GLU A 812 21.34 0.81 -27.78
C GLU A 812 21.85 2.03 -27.02
N ASP A 813 21.13 2.50 -25.98
CA ASP A 813 21.51 3.70 -25.24
C ASP A 813 22.74 3.47 -24.34
N VAL A 814 22.86 2.31 -23.69
CA VAL A 814 24.08 1.95 -22.97
C VAL A 814 25.27 1.92 -23.93
N THR A 815 25.11 1.28 -25.10
CA THR A 815 26.15 1.24 -26.14
C THR A 815 26.51 2.64 -26.62
N ARG A 816 25.51 3.46 -26.98
CA ARG A 816 25.70 4.84 -27.43
C ARG A 816 26.42 5.69 -26.39
N MET A 817 26.00 5.63 -25.12
CA MET A 817 26.63 6.40 -24.05
C MET A 817 28.08 5.98 -23.85
N LEU A 818 28.35 4.69 -23.71
CA LEU A 818 29.71 4.20 -23.49
C LEU A 818 30.64 4.45 -24.69
N MET A 819 30.14 4.39 -25.91
CA MET A 819 30.91 4.70 -27.11
C MET A 819 31.23 6.21 -27.25
N ARG A 820 30.42 7.12 -26.73
CA ARG A 820 30.57 8.58 -26.86
C ARG A 820 31.15 9.27 -25.63
N VAL A 821 30.94 8.72 -24.43
CA VAL A 821 31.40 9.32 -23.16
C VAL A 821 32.90 9.56 -23.20
N GLN A 822 33.34 10.81 -22.98
CA GLN A 822 34.74 11.16 -22.69
C GLN A 822 34.88 11.34 -21.19
N VAL A 823 35.54 10.39 -20.52
CA VAL A 823 35.74 10.45 -19.08
C VAL A 823 36.97 11.32 -18.78
N GLN A 824 36.72 12.55 -18.28
CA GLN A 824 37.74 13.36 -17.66
C GLN A 824 37.74 13.08 -16.17
N PHE A 825 38.81 12.44 -15.69
CA PHE A 825 38.95 12.22 -14.25
C PHE A 825 39.58 13.49 -13.63
N GLU A 826 38.74 14.39 -13.12
CA GLU A 826 39.19 15.35 -12.12
C GLU A 826 39.44 14.62 -10.79
N GLU A 827 40.49 15.06 -10.03
CA GLU A 827 40.71 14.53 -8.68
C GLU A 827 39.42 14.62 -7.87
N PRO A 828 39.07 13.59 -7.07
CA PRO A 828 37.81 13.54 -6.39
C PRO A 828 37.65 14.74 -5.46
N VAL A 829 36.82 15.69 -5.85
CA VAL A 829 36.26 16.66 -4.92
C VAL A 829 35.42 15.80 -3.94
N PRO A 830 35.67 15.86 -2.63
CA PRO A 830 34.88 15.11 -1.68
C PRO A 830 33.41 15.47 -1.93
N MET A 831 32.63 14.47 -2.34
CA MET A 831 31.18 14.65 -2.52
C MET A 831 30.62 15.20 -1.21
N PRO A 832 29.84 16.30 -1.25
CA PRO A 832 29.15 16.72 -0.05
C PRO A 832 28.25 15.55 0.42
N ALA A 833 28.46 15.13 1.67
CA ALA A 833 27.61 14.15 2.31
C ALA A 833 26.18 14.67 2.28
N GLY A 834 25.33 14.10 1.43
CA GLY A 834 23.94 14.48 1.28
C GLY A 834 23.54 14.79 -0.16
N PHE A 835 23.61 13.79 -1.05
CA PHE A 835 22.64 13.74 -2.13
C PHE A 835 21.32 13.34 -1.45
N ALA A 836 20.55 14.32 -1.01
CA ALA A 836 19.16 14.11 -0.70
C ALA A 836 18.49 13.65 -2.01
N LEU A 837 17.95 12.46 -2.02
CA LEU A 837 17.03 12.05 -3.07
C LEU A 837 15.97 13.16 -3.19
N PRO A 838 15.51 13.53 -4.41
CA PRO A 838 14.41 14.48 -4.55
C PRO A 838 13.26 14.05 -3.66
N GLU A 839 12.51 15.00 -3.09
CA GLU A 839 11.35 14.71 -2.27
C GLU A 839 10.38 13.84 -3.09
N PHE A 840 10.30 12.56 -2.74
CA PHE A 840 9.37 11.64 -3.35
C PHE A 840 8.01 11.79 -2.67
N VAL A 841 6.96 11.85 -3.48
CA VAL A 841 5.59 11.82 -2.99
C VAL A 841 5.10 10.37 -3.09
N THR A 842 4.61 9.84 -1.98
CA THR A 842 4.00 8.50 -1.92
C THR A 842 2.49 8.64 -2.09
N HIS A 843 1.90 7.86 -2.99
CA HIS A 843 0.47 7.89 -3.28
C HIS A 843 -0.14 6.49 -3.16
N HIS A 844 -1.38 6.47 -2.69
CA HIS A 844 -2.22 5.28 -2.68
C HIS A 844 -3.55 5.61 -3.38
N ILE A 845 -3.52 5.61 -4.71
CA ILE A 845 -4.62 6.07 -5.57
C ILE A 845 -5.56 4.92 -5.90
N ASP A 846 -6.85 5.05 -5.59
CA ASP A 846 -7.86 4.08 -6.01
C ASP A 846 -8.04 4.13 -7.55
N PRO A 847 -7.76 3.04 -8.27
CA PRO A 847 -7.81 3.03 -9.73
C PRO A 847 -9.24 3.17 -10.31
N LEU A 848 -10.28 3.10 -9.47
CA LEU A 848 -11.67 3.21 -9.89
C LEU A 848 -12.28 4.59 -9.62
N SER A 849 -11.94 5.20 -8.47
CA SER A 849 -12.43 6.52 -8.10
C SER A 849 -11.43 7.63 -8.43
N GLY A 850 -10.14 7.31 -8.54
CA GLY A 850 -9.06 8.29 -8.68
C GLY A 850 -8.72 9.01 -7.38
N ASP A 851 -9.31 8.58 -6.24
CA ASP A 851 -9.06 9.18 -4.94
C ASP A 851 -7.70 8.73 -4.40
N ASP A 852 -6.91 9.70 -3.93
CA ASP A 852 -5.65 9.42 -3.23
C ASP A 852 -5.92 9.25 -1.73
N ASN A 853 -5.85 8.01 -1.27
CA ASN A 853 -6.05 7.65 0.13
C ASN A 853 -4.77 7.79 0.98
N SER A 854 -3.66 8.28 0.43
CA SER A 854 -2.40 8.47 1.17
C SER A 854 -2.55 9.50 2.29
N ALA A 855 -3.42 10.50 2.12
CA ALA A 855 -3.71 11.50 3.15
C ALA A 855 -4.41 10.91 4.39
N ASP A 856 -5.15 9.81 4.25
CA ASP A 856 -5.76 9.11 5.39
C ASP A 856 -4.70 8.32 6.20
N PHE A 857 -3.54 8.04 5.61
CA PHE A 857 -2.41 7.36 6.25
C PHE A 857 -1.33 8.34 6.77
N ASP A 858 -1.22 9.54 6.19
CA ASP A 858 -0.29 10.60 6.60
C ASP A 858 -0.81 11.48 7.76
N ALA A 859 -2.02 11.25 8.26
CA ALA A 859 -2.58 12.02 9.36
C ALA A 859 -1.78 11.92 10.68
N GLY A 860 -0.81 10.99 10.77
CA GLY A 860 0.19 10.95 11.84
C GLY A 860 1.26 12.05 11.78
N GLY A 861 1.49 12.65 10.61
CA GLY A 861 2.52 13.69 10.41
C GLY A 861 2.11 15.10 10.86
N ALA A 862 0.81 15.38 10.98
CA ALA A 862 0.31 16.74 11.29
C ALA A 862 0.43 17.13 12.78
N LEU A 863 0.78 16.21 13.69
CA LEU A 863 0.97 16.51 15.13
C LEU A 863 2.32 17.16 15.46
N LEU A 864 3.28 17.19 14.52
CA LEU A 864 4.56 17.86 14.73
C LEU A 864 4.51 19.37 14.51
N SER A 865 3.41 19.93 14.00
CA SER A 865 3.25 21.38 13.81
C SER A 865 3.00 22.17 15.11
N ASN A 866 2.75 21.52 16.25
CA ASN A 866 2.53 22.15 17.54
C ASN A 866 3.67 21.94 18.56
N LEU A 867 4.77 21.33 18.15
CA LEU A 867 6.00 21.41 18.95
C LEU A 867 6.58 22.83 18.79
N PRO A 868 7.06 23.46 19.86
CA PRO A 868 7.76 24.72 19.74
C PRO A 868 8.91 24.53 18.74
N PRO A 869 9.16 25.50 17.84
CA PRO A 869 10.16 25.35 16.81
C PRO A 869 11.46 24.90 17.45
N MET A 870 11.91 23.68 17.12
CA MET A 870 13.26 23.23 17.42
C MET A 870 14.16 24.31 16.81
N GLN A 871 14.93 24.96 17.67
CA GLN A 871 15.96 25.88 17.22
C GLN A 871 16.88 25.10 16.29
N VAL A 872 16.71 25.29 15.01
CA VAL A 872 17.71 24.88 14.03
C VAL A 872 18.97 25.62 14.44
N VAL A 873 19.91 24.90 15.03
CA VAL A 873 21.26 25.38 15.22
C VAL A 873 21.79 25.64 13.81
N ARG A 874 21.67 26.88 13.37
CA ARG A 874 22.34 27.34 12.16
C ARG A 874 23.84 27.17 12.41
N PRO A 875 24.60 26.59 11.51
CA PRO A 875 26.06 26.59 11.63
C PRO A 875 26.51 28.03 11.86
N GLU A 876 27.26 28.25 12.94
CA GLU A 876 27.84 29.54 13.23
C GLU A 876 28.61 30.05 12.01
N MET A 877 28.21 31.22 11.54
CA MET A 877 28.94 31.91 10.49
C MET A 877 30.33 32.26 11.00
N PRO A 878 31.38 32.08 10.19
CA PRO A 878 32.74 32.45 10.61
C PRO A 878 32.77 33.92 11.03
N GLU A 879 33.32 34.19 12.19
CA GLU A 879 33.57 35.55 12.68
C GLU A 879 34.53 36.27 11.75
N SER A 880 34.26 37.54 11.46
CA SER A 880 35.21 38.43 10.80
C SER A 880 36.43 38.63 11.71
N ALA A 881 37.55 39.01 11.10
CA ALA A 881 38.81 39.28 11.84
C ALA A 881 38.70 40.31 12.97
N ASP A 882 37.57 41.05 13.03
CA ASP A 882 37.27 42.06 14.05
C ASP A 882 36.21 41.66 15.08
N GLY A 883 35.75 40.40 15.08
CA GLY A 883 34.80 39.88 16.08
C GLY A 883 33.31 40.29 15.89
N GLU A 884 32.95 40.89 14.79
CA GLU A 884 31.56 41.25 14.47
C GLU A 884 30.90 40.19 13.58
N THR A 885 29.68 39.78 13.94
CA THR A 885 28.85 38.82 13.13
C THR A 885 28.41 39.46 11.83
N VAL A 886 28.75 38.85 10.71
CA VAL A 886 28.37 39.29 9.35
C VAL A 886 26.92 38.93 9.07
N VAL A 887 26.03 39.91 9.07
CA VAL A 887 24.60 39.71 8.73
C VAL A 887 24.43 39.53 7.22
N ALA A 888 23.70 38.51 6.80
CA ALA A 888 23.42 38.27 5.38
C ALA A 888 22.59 39.43 4.77
N PRO A 889 22.95 39.96 3.60
CA PRO A 889 22.23 41.05 2.96
C PRO A 889 20.87 40.59 2.43
N ALA A 890 19.90 41.49 2.35
CA ALA A 890 18.53 41.23 1.88
C ALA A 890 18.45 40.80 0.40
N SER A 891 19.53 40.93 -0.37
CA SER A 891 19.62 40.50 -1.76
C SER A 891 20.92 39.76 -2.06
N ARG A 892 20.85 38.61 -2.72
CA ARG A 892 22.02 37.81 -3.15
C ARG A 892 22.94 38.60 -4.13
N ASN A 893 22.46 39.64 -4.79
CA ASN A 893 23.24 40.51 -5.70
C ASN A 893 23.88 41.73 -5.02
N ALA A 894 23.58 41.98 -3.73
CA ALA A 894 24.24 43.07 -2.98
C ALA A 894 25.72 42.76 -2.70
N PRO A 895 26.55 43.82 -2.45
CA PRO A 895 27.92 43.60 -2.00
C PRO A 895 28.00 42.77 -0.73
N CYS A 896 28.95 41.87 -0.62
CA CYS A 896 29.10 41.02 0.55
C CYS A 896 29.52 41.85 1.77
N PRO A 897 28.87 41.72 2.92
CA PRO A 897 29.21 42.50 4.13
C PRO A 897 30.59 42.22 4.69
N CYS A 898 31.29 41.15 4.24
CA CYS A 898 32.65 40.83 4.66
C CYS A 898 33.72 41.79 4.08
N GLY A 899 33.34 42.80 3.34
CA GLY A 899 34.30 43.79 2.78
C GLY A 899 35.12 43.32 1.59
N SER A 900 34.86 42.10 1.04
CA SER A 900 35.61 41.51 -0.09
C SER A 900 35.41 42.21 -1.45
N GLY A 901 34.46 43.17 -1.54
CA GLY A 901 34.08 43.84 -2.79
C GLY A 901 33.32 42.97 -3.79
N ARG A 902 33.10 41.70 -3.49
CA ARG A 902 32.33 40.74 -4.32
C ARG A 902 30.85 40.76 -3.96
N LYS A 903 29.98 40.38 -4.92
CA LYS A 903 28.56 40.17 -4.62
C LYS A 903 28.38 39.00 -3.65
N TYR A 904 27.39 39.04 -2.76
CA TYR A 904 27.15 38.03 -1.74
C TYR A 904 27.09 36.63 -2.34
N LYS A 905 26.38 36.43 -3.45
CA LYS A 905 26.29 35.14 -4.14
C LYS A 905 27.63 34.59 -4.70
N HIS A 906 28.67 35.42 -4.82
CA HIS A 906 30.01 35.05 -5.28
C HIS A 906 31.05 35.09 -4.17
N CYS A 907 30.58 35.17 -2.91
CA CYS A 907 31.41 35.18 -1.71
C CYS A 907 30.77 34.25 -0.66
N HIS A 908 30.23 34.75 0.43
CA HIS A 908 29.64 33.96 1.51
C HIS A 908 28.27 33.35 1.16
N GLY A 909 27.60 33.77 0.10
CA GLY A 909 26.37 33.20 -0.44
C GLY A 909 26.59 32.15 -1.54
N GLN A 910 27.79 31.62 -1.72
CA GLN A 910 28.09 30.62 -2.73
C GLN A 910 27.71 29.19 -2.29
N ALA A 911 27.51 28.97 -0.99
CA ALA A 911 27.19 27.67 -0.38
C ALA A 911 25.71 27.51 0.01
N GLY A 912 24.84 28.37 -0.53
CA GLY A 912 23.39 28.33 -0.22
C GLY A 912 22.54 28.24 -1.50
#